data_60cf389a1b1df1e2b59b814f27da23e5
#
_entry.id   60cf389a1b1df1e2b59b814f27da23e5
#
_cell.length_a   1.000
_cell.length_b   1.000
_cell.length_c   1.000
_cell.angle_alpha   90.00
_cell.angle_beta   90.00
_cell.angle_gamma   90.00
#
_symmetry.space_group_name_H-M   'P 1'
#
loop_
_entity.id
_entity.type
_entity.pdbx_description
1 polymer ?
#
loop_
_entity_poly.entity_id
_entity_poly.type
_entity_poly.pdbx_seq_one_letter_code
_entity_poly.pdbx_strand_id
1 'polypeptide(L)'
;MTHRDSHSPGSLGEHLRAARQRAFVGRDRELARFRSALDGAADTFTVLFLTGPGGIGKSSLLRRFADEGHAAGLTVVELDGRGGECSPAAFEADAAGVFATERPVLLVDTFEEYRSLEGWLRDRFLPRLPLGSLVVLAGRQPPSDRWRTDPGWAGILRVVSLPELPRGEAVALLTARGVPPERQSGVLAFAGGNPLALSLAAEVARGNDDGVDGGDDGTDSGPDSGGAWTPAQDVIGTLVSRLVGEVPSAIHRHALEICAHAHMTTEELLRAALPVAPGAPEAPGADAAELFGWLRGLPFIETGPCGIFPHDVVREILDADLRWRDPRRYRDMHGRILGHLVAQVRQARDGSASGSASGSASGSGSAAGPVLRGLSAAVLYLQRDGFGSNWFGTPRPHEVYEDTLRPGDRAAVLELAAKDGPEENVAIVRHWLDRQPESFHVYRRSVTDEAVGFMSWLRLPEARTADLGADPVVAAAWAHVGRTGPPTPGEHLGIARFMVRTDPNPSPAGDLMSARIMAEVLTGDGLAWALVVMHDFETYRRSSFIAGMEDPPLVQVGDRVYGLFGHDRRRVPPDAFLRQTMRLDPGHGDAPAPAAARAAPVPAREALPRAEFDAAVRSALRSWHRPDALAASPLLRTGLVAADAADPVEALRDALAEAAGKLRADRLGEKLHQAVAMTFFEGAPTQEAAAERLGVPFSTYRRHLTRGLARVCELLWHR
;
A
#
# COMPACT_ATOMS: atom_id res chain seq x y z
N MET A 1 -48.78 -21.08 -35.28
CA MET A 1 -47.31 -21.06 -35.49
C MET A 1 -46.72 -20.15 -34.41
N THR A 2 -46.25 -20.77 -33.36
CA THR A 2 -45.71 -20.10 -32.15
C THR A 2 -44.21 -19.84 -32.34
N HIS A 3 -43.83 -18.59 -32.38
CA HIS A 3 -42.43 -18.21 -32.31
C HIS A 3 -41.88 -18.60 -30.93
N ARG A 4 -40.96 -19.57 -30.93
CA ARG A 4 -40.06 -19.85 -29.82
C ARG A 4 -38.96 -18.76 -29.83
N ASP A 5 -38.99 -17.87 -28.84
CA ASP A 5 -37.85 -17.01 -28.50
C ASP A 5 -36.68 -17.92 -28.09
N SER A 6 -35.67 -17.96 -28.92
CA SER A 6 -34.38 -18.59 -28.63
C SER A 6 -33.60 -17.68 -27.70
N HIS A 7 -33.72 -17.93 -26.40
CA HIS A 7 -32.79 -17.32 -25.41
C HIS A 7 -31.42 -17.95 -25.65
N SER A 8 -30.49 -17.16 -26.19
CA SER A 8 -29.06 -17.46 -26.08
C SER A 8 -28.72 -17.56 -24.60
N PRO A 9 -28.02 -18.62 -24.15
CA PRO A 9 -27.61 -18.69 -22.76
C PRO A 9 -26.65 -17.49 -22.49
N GLY A 10 -27.05 -16.59 -21.59
CA GLY A 10 -26.23 -15.48 -21.16
C GLY A 10 -24.90 -15.95 -20.58
N SER A 11 -23.83 -15.16 -20.74
CA SER A 11 -22.51 -15.52 -20.21
C SER A 11 -22.54 -15.55 -18.67
N LEU A 12 -21.66 -16.35 -18.05
CA LEU A 12 -21.47 -16.34 -16.59
C LEU A 12 -21.21 -14.91 -16.07
N GLY A 13 -20.51 -14.09 -16.86
CA GLY A 13 -20.26 -12.67 -16.55
C GLY A 13 -21.56 -11.84 -16.49
N GLU A 14 -22.52 -12.08 -17.38
CA GLU A 14 -23.83 -11.41 -17.35
C GLU A 14 -24.65 -11.87 -16.13
N HIS A 15 -24.60 -13.15 -15.80
CA HIS A 15 -25.28 -13.67 -14.61
C HIS A 15 -24.73 -13.06 -13.32
N LEU A 16 -23.40 -12.96 -13.19
CA LEU A 16 -22.72 -12.33 -12.04
C LEU A 16 -23.04 -10.85 -11.96
N ARG A 17 -23.07 -10.15 -13.11
CA ARG A 17 -23.43 -8.72 -13.19
C ARG A 17 -24.87 -8.51 -12.71
N ALA A 18 -25.81 -9.30 -13.21
CA ALA A 18 -27.20 -9.23 -12.78
C ALA A 18 -27.40 -9.55 -11.28
N ALA A 19 -26.62 -10.49 -10.72
CA ALA A 19 -26.66 -10.80 -9.29
C ALA A 19 -26.12 -9.63 -8.46
N ARG A 20 -25.03 -8.99 -8.87
CA ARG A 20 -24.45 -7.81 -8.20
C ARG A 20 -25.40 -6.61 -8.27
N GLN A 21 -26.07 -6.39 -9.41
CA GLN A 21 -27.06 -5.33 -9.57
C GLN A 21 -28.25 -5.50 -8.62
N ARG A 22 -28.75 -6.72 -8.45
CA ARG A 22 -29.84 -7.03 -7.51
C ARG A 22 -29.43 -6.84 -6.05
N ALA A 23 -28.17 -7.09 -5.73
CA ALA A 23 -27.62 -6.95 -4.37
C ALA A 23 -27.23 -5.48 -4.03
N PHE A 24 -27.18 -4.59 -5.02
CA PHE A 24 -26.83 -3.19 -4.81
C PHE A 24 -28.04 -2.41 -4.28
N VAL A 25 -27.88 -1.73 -3.16
CA VAL A 25 -28.96 -1.02 -2.47
C VAL A 25 -28.55 0.43 -2.20
N GLY A 26 -29.48 1.35 -2.43
CA GLY A 26 -29.33 2.77 -2.16
C GLY A 26 -28.44 3.52 -3.17
N ARG A 27 -27.96 4.68 -2.76
CA ARG A 27 -27.15 5.59 -3.60
C ARG A 27 -27.88 6.15 -4.81
N ASP A 28 -29.19 6.26 -4.75
CA ASP A 28 -30.03 6.74 -5.86
C ASP A 28 -29.66 8.16 -6.31
N ARG A 29 -29.19 9.01 -5.38
CA ARG A 29 -28.76 10.38 -5.68
C ARG A 29 -27.49 10.41 -6.50
N GLU A 30 -26.51 9.59 -6.14
CA GLU A 30 -25.25 9.47 -6.84
C GLU A 30 -25.45 8.86 -8.22
N LEU A 31 -26.31 7.84 -8.33
CA LEU A 31 -26.69 7.22 -9.59
C LEU A 31 -27.43 8.20 -10.50
N ALA A 32 -28.41 8.96 -9.97
CA ALA A 32 -29.13 9.95 -10.76
C ALA A 32 -28.21 11.04 -11.31
N ARG A 33 -27.23 11.51 -10.50
CA ARG A 33 -26.21 12.47 -10.96
C ARG A 33 -25.35 11.89 -12.08
N PHE A 34 -24.93 10.66 -11.94
CA PHE A 34 -24.10 10.02 -12.97
C PHE A 34 -24.89 9.82 -14.27
N ARG A 35 -26.14 9.38 -14.20
CA ARG A 35 -27.03 9.26 -15.37
C ARG A 35 -27.25 10.62 -16.05
N SER A 36 -27.49 11.68 -15.29
CA SER A 36 -27.60 13.02 -15.86
C SER A 36 -26.32 13.44 -16.60
N ALA A 37 -25.15 13.05 -16.14
CA ALA A 37 -23.89 13.30 -16.79
C ALA A 37 -23.73 12.45 -18.06
N LEU A 38 -24.16 11.18 -18.05
CA LEU A 38 -24.20 10.34 -19.25
C LEU A 38 -25.11 10.93 -20.34
N ASP A 39 -26.24 11.53 -19.96
CA ASP A 39 -27.19 12.15 -20.88
C ASP A 39 -26.72 13.53 -21.39
N GLY A 40 -25.62 14.09 -20.86
CA GLY A 40 -25.06 15.36 -21.30
C GLY A 40 -25.88 16.58 -20.85
N ALA A 41 -26.60 16.52 -19.72
CA ALA A 41 -27.36 17.63 -19.20
C ALA A 41 -26.46 18.83 -18.82
N ALA A 42 -26.95 20.07 -19.02
CA ALA A 42 -26.14 21.29 -18.98
C ALA A 42 -25.48 21.62 -17.63
N ASP A 43 -25.95 21.04 -16.53
CA ASP A 43 -25.49 21.33 -15.16
C ASP A 43 -24.74 20.15 -14.54
N THR A 44 -24.04 19.36 -15.36
CA THR A 44 -23.35 18.14 -14.94
C THR A 44 -21.86 18.37 -14.72
N PHE A 45 -21.19 17.35 -14.21
CA PHE A 45 -19.74 17.34 -14.00
C PHE A 45 -19.02 16.62 -15.16
N THR A 46 -17.78 16.99 -15.40
CA THR A 46 -16.83 16.20 -16.20
C THR A 46 -15.97 15.32 -15.29
N VAL A 47 -15.60 15.82 -14.08
CA VAL A 47 -14.83 15.10 -13.09
C VAL A 47 -15.62 15.01 -11.80
N LEU A 48 -15.83 13.78 -11.32
CA LEU A 48 -16.45 13.48 -10.04
C LEU A 48 -15.42 12.85 -9.10
N PHE A 49 -15.18 13.48 -7.95
CA PHE A 49 -14.46 12.85 -6.84
C PHE A 49 -15.45 12.23 -5.86
N LEU A 50 -15.35 10.92 -5.69
CA LEU A 50 -16.05 10.17 -4.65
C LEU A 50 -15.13 9.95 -3.46
N THR A 51 -15.48 10.53 -2.31
CA THR A 51 -14.67 10.38 -1.09
C THR A 51 -15.44 9.69 0.01
N GLY A 52 -14.73 9.06 0.94
CA GLY A 52 -15.33 8.45 2.12
C GLY A 52 -14.49 7.33 2.72
N PRO A 53 -14.80 6.95 3.98
CA PRO A 53 -14.02 5.92 4.69
C PRO A 53 -14.05 4.56 3.98
N GLY A 54 -13.19 3.65 4.44
CA GLY A 54 -13.20 2.26 4.01
C GLY A 54 -14.56 1.60 4.28
N GLY A 55 -15.02 0.73 3.38
CA GLY A 55 -16.28 0.01 3.53
C GLY A 55 -17.56 0.80 3.23
N ILE A 56 -17.47 2.09 2.87
CA ILE A 56 -18.64 2.93 2.59
C ILE A 56 -19.32 2.64 1.25
N GLY A 57 -18.75 1.77 0.42
CA GLY A 57 -19.35 1.34 -0.84
C GLY A 57 -18.88 2.10 -2.08
N LYS A 58 -17.71 2.75 -2.08
CA LYS A 58 -17.14 3.46 -3.25
C LYS A 58 -16.95 2.53 -4.45
N SER A 59 -16.24 1.42 -4.27
CA SER A 59 -15.97 0.42 -5.33
C SER A 59 -17.26 -0.21 -5.87
N SER A 60 -18.25 -0.45 -5.00
CA SER A 60 -19.55 -0.97 -5.44
C SER A 60 -20.31 0.05 -6.30
N LEU A 61 -20.22 1.34 -5.95
CA LEU A 61 -20.83 2.42 -6.73
C LEU A 61 -20.13 2.62 -8.08
N LEU A 62 -18.78 2.52 -8.13
CA LEU A 62 -18.01 2.58 -9.39
C LEU A 62 -18.42 1.45 -10.33
N ARG A 63 -18.52 0.20 -9.83
CA ARG A 63 -19.00 -0.93 -10.64
C ARG A 63 -20.40 -0.67 -11.19
N ARG A 64 -21.28 -0.03 -10.38
CA ARG A 64 -22.62 0.35 -10.85
C ARG A 64 -22.56 1.44 -11.92
N PHE A 65 -21.65 2.41 -11.80
CA PHE A 65 -21.40 3.40 -12.85
C PHE A 65 -20.85 2.77 -14.13
N ALA A 66 -19.99 1.76 -14.02
CA ALA A 66 -19.53 1.00 -15.18
C ALA A 66 -20.69 0.32 -15.90
N ASP A 67 -21.59 -0.34 -15.16
CA ASP A 67 -22.80 -0.96 -15.73
C ASP A 67 -23.70 0.06 -16.46
N GLU A 68 -23.92 1.25 -15.87
CA GLU A 68 -24.71 2.33 -16.48
C GLU A 68 -24.04 2.87 -17.76
N GLY A 69 -22.72 3.06 -17.71
CA GLY A 69 -21.93 3.49 -18.89
C GLY A 69 -22.01 2.48 -20.04
N HIS A 70 -21.84 1.19 -19.75
CA HIS A 70 -21.98 0.13 -20.75
C HIS A 70 -23.42 0.03 -21.29
N ALA A 71 -24.43 0.19 -20.43
CA ALA A 71 -25.84 0.20 -20.84
C ALA A 71 -26.18 1.39 -21.76
N ALA A 72 -25.49 2.52 -21.57
CA ALA A 72 -25.57 3.68 -22.45
C ALA A 72 -24.75 3.54 -23.75
N GLY A 73 -24.10 2.40 -23.98
CA GLY A 73 -23.28 2.12 -25.18
C GLY A 73 -21.95 2.87 -25.20
N LEU A 74 -21.46 3.37 -24.04
CA LEU A 74 -20.20 4.11 -23.96
C LEU A 74 -19.01 3.16 -23.67
N THR A 75 -17.84 3.58 -24.09
CA THR A 75 -16.58 2.91 -23.72
C THR A 75 -16.25 3.26 -22.27
N VAL A 76 -16.19 2.26 -21.41
CA VAL A 76 -15.82 2.41 -20.01
C VAL A 76 -14.42 1.83 -19.80
N VAL A 77 -13.53 2.63 -19.22
CA VAL A 77 -12.19 2.22 -18.82
C VAL A 77 -12.13 2.26 -17.27
N GLU A 78 -11.86 1.11 -16.68
CA GLU A 78 -11.77 0.95 -15.23
C GLU A 78 -10.32 0.73 -14.82
N LEU A 79 -9.83 1.55 -13.89
CA LEU A 79 -8.50 1.45 -13.28
C LEU A 79 -8.65 1.22 -11.78
N ASP A 80 -7.83 0.31 -11.24
CA ASP A 80 -7.71 0.08 -9.79
C ASP A 80 -6.27 0.39 -9.37
N GLY A 81 -6.10 1.39 -8.50
CA GLY A 81 -4.78 1.80 -8.00
C GLY A 81 -3.96 0.67 -7.35
N ARG A 82 -4.63 -0.37 -6.87
CA ARG A 82 -3.97 -1.54 -6.26
C ARG A 82 -3.22 -2.42 -7.26
N GLY A 83 -3.56 -2.38 -8.52
CA GLY A 83 -3.03 -3.29 -9.54
C GLY A 83 -1.93 -2.70 -10.43
N GLY A 84 -1.63 -1.40 -10.32
CA GLY A 84 -0.79 -0.67 -11.26
C GLY A 84 0.52 -0.13 -10.68
N GLU A 85 1.48 0.07 -11.56
CA GLU A 85 2.64 0.91 -11.28
C GLU A 85 2.18 2.38 -11.18
N CYS A 86 2.50 3.07 -10.09
CA CYS A 86 2.13 4.47 -9.89
C CYS A 86 3.09 5.41 -10.65
N SER A 87 3.06 5.33 -11.99
CA SER A 87 3.81 6.22 -12.86
C SER A 87 2.90 6.79 -13.96
N PRO A 88 3.20 8.00 -14.50
CA PRO A 88 2.46 8.57 -15.61
C PRO A 88 2.37 7.65 -16.83
N ALA A 89 3.47 6.97 -17.16
CA ALA A 89 3.55 6.09 -18.32
C ALA A 89 2.67 4.83 -18.16
N ALA A 90 2.66 4.25 -16.95
CA ALA A 90 1.81 3.11 -16.65
C ALA A 90 0.33 3.50 -16.67
N PHE A 91 -0.02 4.62 -16.03
CA PHE A 91 -1.38 5.15 -16.04
C PHE A 91 -1.88 5.43 -17.46
N GLU A 92 -1.06 6.06 -18.32
CA GLU A 92 -1.41 6.31 -19.73
C GLU A 92 -1.61 5.02 -20.52
N ALA A 93 -0.79 4.00 -20.28
CA ALA A 93 -0.92 2.71 -20.93
C ALA A 93 -2.23 1.99 -20.54
N ASP A 94 -2.54 1.99 -19.25
CA ASP A 94 -3.76 1.35 -18.72
C ASP A 94 -5.02 2.13 -19.13
N ALA A 95 -4.93 3.46 -19.20
CA ALA A 95 -6.01 4.35 -19.62
C ALA A 95 -6.12 4.53 -21.13
N ALA A 96 -5.28 3.90 -21.95
CA ALA A 96 -5.20 4.19 -23.40
C ALA A 96 -6.54 4.11 -24.15
N GLY A 97 -7.45 3.25 -23.67
CA GLY A 97 -8.80 3.10 -24.22
C GLY A 97 -9.65 4.38 -24.23
N VAL A 98 -9.36 5.35 -23.34
CA VAL A 98 -10.14 6.61 -23.27
C VAL A 98 -9.91 7.52 -24.50
N PHE A 99 -8.83 7.34 -25.22
CA PHE A 99 -8.52 8.11 -26.44
C PHE A 99 -9.08 7.48 -27.71
N ALA A 100 -9.65 6.28 -27.61
CA ALA A 100 -10.15 5.54 -28.78
C ALA A 100 -11.59 5.93 -29.18
N THR A 101 -12.31 6.71 -28.36
CA THR A 101 -13.71 7.07 -28.56
C THR A 101 -13.98 8.53 -28.22
N GLU A 102 -15.06 9.10 -28.76
CA GLU A 102 -15.42 10.51 -28.55
C GLU A 102 -15.97 10.82 -27.15
N ARG A 103 -16.57 9.84 -26.48
CA ARG A 103 -17.21 10.02 -25.14
C ARG A 103 -16.85 8.86 -24.22
N PRO A 104 -15.60 8.72 -23.79
CA PRO A 104 -15.21 7.69 -22.85
C PRO A 104 -15.66 8.00 -21.42
N VAL A 105 -15.85 6.94 -20.65
CA VAL A 105 -16.00 6.99 -19.20
C VAL A 105 -14.74 6.40 -18.56
N LEU A 106 -14.03 7.17 -17.77
CA LEU A 106 -12.86 6.74 -16.98
C LEU A 106 -13.26 6.61 -15.52
N LEU A 107 -13.16 5.41 -14.98
CA LEU A 107 -13.43 5.12 -13.55
C LEU A 107 -12.11 4.70 -12.90
N VAL A 108 -11.71 5.42 -11.85
CA VAL A 108 -10.48 5.13 -11.11
C VAL A 108 -10.86 4.82 -9.66
N ASP A 109 -10.65 3.59 -9.25
CA ASP A 109 -10.83 3.15 -7.86
C ASP A 109 -9.52 3.22 -7.09
N THR A 110 -9.60 3.26 -5.76
CA THR A 110 -8.45 3.33 -4.86
C THR A 110 -7.48 4.47 -5.25
N PHE A 111 -8.07 5.65 -5.52
CA PHE A 111 -7.33 6.81 -6.00
C PHE A 111 -6.22 7.26 -5.04
N GLU A 112 -6.28 6.86 -3.77
CA GLU A 112 -5.20 7.06 -2.81
C GLU A 112 -3.85 6.51 -3.29
N GLU A 113 -3.82 5.44 -4.06
CA GLU A 113 -2.59 4.86 -4.65
C GLU A 113 -2.05 5.73 -5.80
N TYR A 114 -2.93 6.42 -6.52
CA TYR A 114 -2.57 7.38 -7.57
C TYR A 114 -2.41 8.81 -7.07
N ARG A 115 -2.44 9.05 -5.76
CA ARG A 115 -2.40 10.40 -5.19
C ARG A 115 -1.15 11.19 -5.60
N SER A 116 -0.03 10.50 -5.75
CA SER A 116 1.21 11.08 -6.27
C SER A 116 1.06 11.66 -7.68
N LEU A 117 0.17 11.09 -8.49
CA LEU A 117 -0.09 11.52 -9.86
C LEU A 117 -1.20 12.60 -9.96
N GLU A 118 -1.82 13.01 -8.85
CA GLU A 118 -2.98 13.92 -8.86
C GLU A 118 -2.70 15.22 -9.62
N GLY A 119 -1.53 15.83 -9.39
CA GLY A 119 -1.12 17.05 -10.09
C GLY A 119 -0.92 16.81 -11.59
N TRP A 120 -0.24 15.74 -11.97
CA TRP A 120 -0.04 15.35 -13.35
C TRP A 120 -1.36 15.00 -14.05
N LEU A 121 -2.25 14.27 -13.36
CA LEU A 121 -3.59 13.97 -13.89
C LEU A 121 -4.35 15.26 -14.20
N ARG A 122 -4.42 16.19 -13.24
CA ARG A 122 -5.13 17.47 -13.42
C ARG A 122 -4.55 18.32 -14.54
N ASP A 123 -3.23 18.46 -14.59
CA ASP A 123 -2.58 19.47 -15.43
C ASP A 123 -2.17 18.94 -16.81
N ARG A 124 -2.06 17.61 -16.98
CA ARG A 124 -1.51 17.01 -18.19
C ARG A 124 -2.37 15.91 -18.81
N PHE A 125 -2.90 14.98 -18.03
CA PHE A 125 -3.63 13.84 -18.58
C PHE A 125 -5.08 14.22 -18.91
N LEU A 126 -5.84 14.68 -17.92
CA LEU A 126 -7.27 14.98 -18.10
C LEU A 126 -7.55 16.07 -19.15
N PRO A 127 -6.75 17.14 -19.28
CA PRO A 127 -6.96 18.14 -20.33
C PRO A 127 -6.84 17.60 -21.77
N ARG A 128 -6.24 16.42 -21.95
CA ARG A 128 -6.09 15.76 -23.28
C ARG A 128 -7.28 14.88 -23.65
N LEU A 129 -8.17 14.60 -22.70
CA LEU A 129 -9.34 13.76 -22.96
C LEU A 129 -10.29 14.42 -23.97
N PRO A 130 -11.00 13.61 -24.79
CA PRO A 130 -12.04 14.13 -25.69
C PRO A 130 -13.10 14.93 -24.94
N LEU A 131 -13.67 15.93 -25.59
CA LEU A 131 -14.82 16.67 -25.06
C LEU A 131 -15.99 15.71 -24.85
N GLY A 132 -16.65 15.80 -23.68
CA GLY A 132 -17.73 14.88 -23.30
C GLY A 132 -17.27 13.63 -22.56
N SER A 133 -15.97 13.48 -22.29
CA SER A 133 -15.45 12.45 -21.39
C SER A 133 -16.02 12.63 -19.99
N LEU A 134 -16.33 11.52 -19.31
CA LEU A 134 -16.68 11.51 -17.88
C LEU A 134 -15.59 10.80 -17.09
N VAL A 135 -15.16 11.41 -15.99
CA VAL A 135 -14.11 10.87 -15.12
C VAL A 135 -14.65 10.76 -13.69
N VAL A 136 -14.50 9.59 -13.09
CA VAL A 136 -14.82 9.39 -11.67
C VAL A 136 -13.57 8.89 -10.96
N LEU A 137 -13.14 9.62 -9.94
CA LEU A 137 -11.98 9.29 -9.09
C LEU A 137 -12.51 8.96 -7.69
N ALA A 138 -12.34 7.73 -7.23
CA ALA A 138 -12.83 7.28 -5.94
C ALA A 138 -11.67 6.97 -4.98
N GLY A 139 -11.68 7.60 -3.79
CA GLY A 139 -10.63 7.44 -2.80
C GLY A 139 -11.08 7.75 -1.38
N ARG A 140 -10.17 7.60 -0.42
CA ARG A 140 -10.46 7.86 1.01
C ARG A 140 -10.43 9.35 1.34
N GLN A 141 -9.63 10.14 0.63
CA GLN A 141 -9.41 11.56 0.90
C GLN A 141 -10.00 12.46 -0.20
N PRO A 142 -10.40 13.69 0.13
CA PRO A 142 -10.83 14.66 -0.87
C PRO A 142 -9.67 15.08 -1.78
N PRO A 143 -9.96 15.64 -2.99
CA PRO A 143 -8.93 16.19 -3.86
C PRO A 143 -8.21 17.37 -3.21
N SER A 144 -6.99 17.65 -3.67
CA SER A 144 -6.23 18.82 -3.21
C SER A 144 -6.95 20.13 -3.53
N ASP A 145 -6.71 21.18 -2.73
CA ASP A 145 -7.38 22.47 -2.91
C ASP A 145 -7.12 23.12 -4.28
N ARG A 146 -6.05 22.72 -4.97
CA ARG A 146 -5.73 23.21 -6.32
C ARG A 146 -6.81 22.96 -7.35
N TRP A 147 -7.57 21.87 -7.22
CA TRP A 147 -8.71 21.62 -8.10
C TRP A 147 -9.83 22.66 -7.92
N ARG A 148 -9.99 23.20 -6.72
CA ARG A 148 -11.03 24.16 -6.40
C ARG A 148 -10.60 25.59 -6.66
N THR A 149 -9.31 25.88 -6.56
CA THR A 149 -8.76 27.23 -6.77
C THR A 149 -8.53 27.54 -8.25
N ASP A 150 -8.49 26.53 -9.11
CA ASP A 150 -8.39 26.73 -10.56
C ASP A 150 -9.77 26.94 -11.16
N PRO A 151 -10.03 28.14 -11.77
CA PRO A 151 -11.32 28.47 -12.35
C PRO A 151 -11.77 27.50 -13.47
N GLY A 152 -10.81 26.91 -14.21
CA GLY A 152 -11.08 25.95 -15.28
C GLY A 152 -11.73 24.68 -14.76
N TRP A 153 -11.30 24.21 -13.60
CA TRP A 153 -11.85 23.01 -12.97
C TRP A 153 -13.10 23.27 -12.13
N ALA A 154 -13.23 24.46 -11.54
CA ALA A 154 -14.33 24.79 -10.61
C ALA A 154 -15.73 24.57 -11.20
N GLY A 155 -15.88 24.79 -12.54
CA GLY A 155 -17.16 24.62 -13.23
C GLY A 155 -17.53 23.17 -13.54
N ILE A 156 -16.56 22.28 -13.68
CA ILE A 156 -16.74 20.90 -14.18
C ILE A 156 -16.39 19.82 -13.14
N LEU A 157 -15.83 20.21 -12.00
CA LEU A 157 -15.53 19.34 -10.87
C LEU A 157 -16.71 19.25 -9.90
N ARG A 158 -17.01 18.04 -9.45
CA ARG A 158 -17.87 17.80 -8.28
C ARG A 158 -17.16 16.89 -7.29
N VAL A 159 -17.26 17.21 -6.01
CA VAL A 159 -16.72 16.39 -4.91
C VAL A 159 -17.90 15.91 -4.10
N VAL A 160 -18.04 14.62 -3.96
CA VAL A 160 -19.13 13.98 -3.20
C VAL A 160 -18.50 13.10 -2.12
N SER A 161 -18.76 13.44 -0.87
CA SER A 161 -18.46 12.57 0.26
C SER A 161 -19.63 11.62 0.46
N LEU A 162 -19.35 10.32 0.40
CA LEU A 162 -20.36 9.28 0.61
C LEU A 162 -20.64 9.15 2.12
N PRO A 163 -21.85 9.47 2.58
CA PRO A 163 -22.27 9.24 3.96
C PRO A 163 -22.55 7.75 4.18
N GLU A 164 -22.73 7.36 5.42
CA GLU A 164 -23.37 6.09 5.77
C GLU A 164 -24.75 5.95 5.12
N LEU A 165 -25.20 4.71 4.91
CA LEU A 165 -26.55 4.47 4.38
C LEU A 165 -27.59 4.99 5.36
N PRO A 166 -28.59 5.76 4.88
CA PRO A 166 -29.75 6.09 5.67
C PRO A 166 -30.46 4.83 6.17
N ARG A 167 -31.12 4.91 7.32
CA ARG A 167 -31.80 3.75 7.94
C ARG A 167 -32.65 2.92 6.97
N GLY A 168 -33.39 3.57 6.07
CA GLY A 168 -34.21 2.86 5.08
C GLY A 168 -33.41 2.02 4.10
N GLU A 169 -32.30 2.56 3.59
CA GLU A 169 -31.39 1.86 2.69
C GLU A 169 -30.62 0.75 3.44
N ALA A 170 -30.22 0.99 4.68
CA ALA A 170 -29.57 0.00 5.54
C ALA A 170 -30.50 -1.20 5.83
N VAL A 171 -31.80 -0.95 6.12
CA VAL A 171 -32.82 -2.01 6.25
C VAL A 171 -32.98 -2.77 4.95
N ALA A 172 -33.05 -2.08 3.81
CA ALA A 172 -33.16 -2.74 2.50
C ALA A 172 -31.94 -3.63 2.19
N LEU A 173 -30.72 -3.20 2.57
CA LEU A 173 -29.52 -3.99 2.46
C LEU A 173 -29.58 -5.27 3.31
N LEU A 174 -29.99 -5.15 4.57
CA LEU A 174 -30.15 -6.31 5.46
C LEU A 174 -31.22 -7.29 4.94
N THR A 175 -32.34 -6.78 4.41
CA THR A 175 -33.38 -7.58 3.78
C THR A 175 -32.86 -8.32 2.56
N ALA A 176 -32.12 -7.62 1.67
CA ALA A 176 -31.48 -8.22 0.50
C ALA A 176 -30.44 -9.29 0.88
N ARG A 177 -29.85 -9.18 2.08
CA ARG A 177 -28.93 -10.15 2.67
C ARG A 177 -29.61 -11.26 3.46
N GLY A 178 -30.96 -11.29 3.50
CA GLY A 178 -31.74 -12.36 4.14
C GLY A 178 -31.80 -12.25 5.68
N VAL A 179 -31.54 -11.08 6.27
CA VAL A 179 -31.69 -10.90 7.71
C VAL A 179 -33.16 -10.73 8.07
N PRO A 180 -33.73 -11.56 8.98
CA PRO A 180 -35.13 -11.46 9.39
C PRO A 180 -35.44 -10.09 10.02
N PRO A 181 -36.67 -9.55 9.79
CA PRO A 181 -37.06 -8.21 10.27
C PRO A 181 -36.87 -7.97 11.77
N GLU A 182 -37.11 -9.01 12.58
CA GLU A 182 -36.98 -8.99 14.04
C GLU A 182 -35.52 -8.79 14.51
N ARG A 183 -34.52 -9.22 13.72
CA ARG A 183 -33.10 -9.06 14.01
C ARG A 183 -32.49 -7.77 13.46
N GLN A 184 -33.14 -7.13 12.46
CA GLN A 184 -32.59 -5.97 11.77
C GLN A 184 -32.32 -4.79 12.68
N SER A 185 -33.19 -4.53 13.67
CA SER A 185 -33.00 -3.41 14.60
C SER A 185 -31.74 -3.58 15.46
N GLY A 186 -31.45 -4.80 15.92
CA GLY A 186 -30.23 -5.12 16.68
C GLY A 186 -28.97 -5.00 15.83
N VAL A 187 -29.03 -5.48 14.58
CA VAL A 187 -27.92 -5.36 13.62
C VAL A 187 -27.62 -3.89 13.31
N LEU A 188 -28.67 -3.07 13.08
CA LEU A 188 -28.52 -1.64 12.81
C LEU A 188 -27.95 -0.87 14.01
N ALA A 189 -28.40 -1.19 15.22
CA ALA A 189 -27.88 -0.56 16.43
C ALA A 189 -26.38 -0.86 16.64
N PHE A 190 -25.93 -2.03 16.21
CA PHE A 190 -24.53 -2.46 16.32
C PHE A 190 -23.64 -1.99 15.16
N ALA A 191 -24.10 -2.14 13.90
CA ALA A 191 -23.29 -1.88 12.70
C ALA A 191 -23.41 -0.45 12.16
N GLY A 192 -24.38 0.34 12.65
CA GLY A 192 -24.66 1.67 12.10
C GLY A 192 -25.16 1.59 10.65
N GLY A 193 -24.81 2.61 9.84
CA GLY A 193 -25.13 2.68 8.42
C GLY A 193 -23.96 2.31 7.48
N ASN A 194 -22.85 1.77 7.99
CA ASN A 194 -21.72 1.39 7.15
C ASN A 194 -22.03 0.11 6.36
N PRO A 195 -22.01 0.13 5.00
CA PRO A 195 -22.41 -1.03 4.19
C PRO A 195 -21.58 -2.30 4.44
N LEU A 196 -20.28 -2.16 4.70
CA LEU A 196 -19.41 -3.30 5.00
C LEU A 196 -19.78 -3.90 6.36
N ALA A 197 -19.92 -3.07 7.40
CA ALA A 197 -20.30 -3.53 8.72
C ALA A 197 -21.68 -4.21 8.71
N LEU A 198 -22.65 -3.65 7.99
CA LEU A 198 -23.97 -4.25 7.79
C LEU A 198 -23.89 -5.61 7.07
N SER A 199 -23.05 -5.70 6.04
CA SER A 199 -22.86 -6.97 5.29
C SER A 199 -22.23 -8.06 6.16
N LEU A 200 -21.22 -7.72 6.97
CA LEU A 200 -20.57 -8.63 7.90
C LEU A 200 -21.53 -9.07 9.03
N ALA A 201 -22.28 -8.11 9.60
CA ALA A 201 -23.25 -8.40 10.64
C ALA A 201 -24.42 -9.26 10.12
N ALA A 202 -24.81 -9.08 8.85
CA ALA A 202 -25.81 -9.94 8.22
C ALA A 202 -25.34 -11.39 8.09
N GLU A 203 -24.04 -11.64 7.80
CA GLU A 203 -23.48 -13.00 7.77
C GLU A 203 -23.50 -13.65 9.16
N VAL A 204 -23.04 -12.93 10.17
CA VAL A 204 -23.09 -13.40 11.57
C VAL A 204 -24.51 -13.71 12.02
N ALA A 205 -25.50 -12.87 11.62
CA ALA A 205 -26.91 -13.07 11.97
C ALA A 205 -27.55 -14.30 11.30
N ARG A 206 -27.03 -14.74 10.13
CA ARG A 206 -27.49 -15.96 9.42
C ARG A 206 -26.88 -17.23 10.01
N GLY A 207 -25.62 -17.21 10.41
CA GLY A 207 -24.92 -18.38 10.94
C GLY A 207 -25.48 -18.89 12.28
N ASN A 208 -26.24 -18.09 13.01
CA ASN A 208 -26.88 -18.48 14.28
C ASN A 208 -28.17 -19.31 14.15
N ASP A 209 -28.58 -19.74 12.97
CA ASP A 209 -29.78 -20.59 12.77
C ASP A 209 -29.50 -22.08 12.91
N ASP A 210 -28.22 -22.53 12.97
CA ASP A 210 -27.86 -23.94 13.20
C ASP A 210 -27.53 -24.20 14.68
N GLY A 211 -28.52 -23.99 15.54
CA GLY A 211 -28.61 -24.54 16.89
C GLY A 211 -27.54 -24.10 17.90
N VAL A 212 -27.91 -23.20 18.78
CA VAL A 212 -27.78 -23.36 20.24
C VAL A 212 -28.67 -22.30 20.94
N ASP A 213 -29.63 -22.78 21.66
CA ASP A 213 -30.44 -22.09 22.66
C ASP A 213 -29.53 -21.68 23.85
N GLY A 214 -29.54 -20.41 24.25
CA GLY A 214 -28.78 -20.04 25.45
C GLY A 214 -28.64 -18.57 25.75
N GLY A 215 -29.54 -18.04 26.57
CA GLY A 215 -29.20 -17.00 27.56
C GLY A 215 -29.43 -15.55 27.14
N ASP A 216 -30.63 -15.11 27.44
CA ASP A 216 -31.03 -13.71 27.64
C ASP A 216 -30.14 -13.07 28.73
N ASP A 217 -29.38 -12.05 28.40
CA ASP A 217 -28.86 -11.10 29.37
C ASP A 217 -28.93 -9.68 28.82
N GLY A 218 -30.05 -9.05 29.16
CA GLY A 218 -30.33 -7.67 28.79
C GLY A 218 -29.41 -6.69 29.52
N THR A 219 -28.64 -5.92 28.75
CA THR A 219 -28.04 -4.68 29.25
C THR A 219 -28.21 -3.57 28.24
N ASP A 220 -29.14 -2.72 28.58
CA ASP A 220 -29.38 -1.36 28.11
C ASP A 220 -28.09 -0.51 28.23
N SER A 221 -27.57 0.03 27.13
CA SER A 221 -26.51 1.03 27.14
C SER A 221 -26.78 2.06 26.08
N GLY A 222 -27.37 3.16 26.50
CA GLY A 222 -27.60 4.36 25.72
C GLY A 222 -26.30 5.05 25.26
N PRO A 223 -26.39 5.90 24.22
CA PRO A 223 -25.25 6.55 23.61
C PRO A 223 -25.01 7.91 24.27
N ASP A 224 -23.86 8.09 24.94
CA ASP A 224 -23.28 9.43 25.10
C ASP A 224 -21.79 9.33 25.48
N SER A 225 -20.93 9.77 24.58
CA SER A 225 -19.74 10.59 24.88
C SER A 225 -18.90 10.84 23.63
N GLY A 226 -18.80 12.10 23.28
CA GLY A 226 -18.10 12.64 22.12
C GLY A 226 -16.57 12.41 22.16
N GLY A 227 -16.06 11.99 21.06
CA GLY A 227 -14.63 11.91 20.70
C GLY A 227 -14.55 11.29 19.32
N ALA A 228 -13.87 11.90 18.38
CA ALA A 228 -13.75 11.45 16.99
C ALA A 228 -13.04 10.10 16.88
N TRP A 229 -13.71 9.05 17.28
CA TRP A 229 -13.41 7.66 17.09
C TRP A 229 -14.34 7.15 16.02
N THR A 230 -13.81 6.50 14.99
CA THR A 230 -14.66 5.92 13.95
C THR A 230 -15.23 4.60 14.48
N PRO A 231 -16.49 4.54 14.95
CA PRO A 231 -17.08 3.34 15.56
C PRO A 231 -17.04 2.12 14.63
N ALA A 232 -16.95 2.38 13.32
CA ALA A 232 -16.94 1.36 12.29
C ALA A 232 -15.73 0.39 12.35
N GLN A 233 -14.53 0.82 12.76
CA GLN A 233 -13.36 -0.07 12.74
C GLN A 233 -13.39 -1.13 13.84
N ASP A 234 -13.83 -0.79 15.05
CA ASP A 234 -13.95 -1.77 16.15
C ASP A 234 -15.09 -2.76 15.89
N VAL A 235 -16.19 -2.28 15.35
CA VAL A 235 -17.32 -3.14 14.96
C VAL A 235 -16.89 -4.12 13.88
N ILE A 236 -16.15 -3.66 12.87
CA ILE A 236 -15.61 -4.52 11.81
C ILE A 236 -14.62 -5.53 12.42
N GLY A 237 -13.74 -5.12 13.33
CA GLY A 237 -12.82 -6.00 14.03
C GLY A 237 -13.53 -7.12 14.80
N THR A 238 -14.56 -6.79 15.57
CA THR A 238 -15.38 -7.76 16.29
C THR A 238 -16.09 -8.72 15.35
N LEU A 239 -16.67 -8.22 14.27
CA LEU A 239 -17.34 -9.04 13.25
C LEU A 239 -16.37 -9.96 12.51
N VAL A 240 -15.19 -9.45 12.12
CA VAL A 240 -14.15 -10.26 11.50
C VAL A 240 -13.68 -11.36 12.45
N SER A 241 -13.46 -11.04 13.72
CA SER A 241 -13.05 -12.03 14.75
C SER A 241 -14.10 -13.13 14.91
N ARG A 242 -15.39 -12.81 14.89
CA ARG A 242 -16.47 -13.80 14.93
C ARG A 242 -16.49 -14.66 13.67
N LEU A 243 -16.45 -14.05 12.46
CA LEU A 243 -16.41 -14.77 11.20
C LEU A 243 -15.20 -15.71 11.09
N VAL A 244 -14.04 -15.28 11.60
CA VAL A 244 -12.83 -16.11 11.65
C VAL A 244 -12.98 -17.25 12.68
N GLY A 245 -13.76 -17.05 13.76
CA GLY A 245 -14.10 -18.08 14.74
C GLY A 245 -14.98 -19.21 14.15
N GLU A 246 -15.82 -18.89 13.18
CA GLU A 246 -16.78 -19.78 12.50
C GLU A 246 -16.24 -20.40 11.20
N VAL A 247 -14.94 -20.23 10.89
CA VAL A 247 -14.33 -20.81 9.68
C VAL A 247 -14.38 -22.33 9.72
N PRO A 248 -14.79 -23.00 8.61
CA PRO A 248 -15.09 -24.43 8.59
C PRO A 248 -13.98 -25.34 9.09
N SER A 249 -12.71 -24.97 8.86
CA SER A 249 -11.56 -25.75 9.33
C SER A 249 -10.27 -24.91 9.42
N ALA A 250 -9.22 -25.48 10.00
CA ALA A 250 -7.92 -24.82 10.12
C ALA A 250 -7.32 -24.45 8.73
N ILE A 251 -7.59 -25.25 7.68
CA ILE A 251 -7.08 -24.96 6.33
C ILE A 251 -7.79 -23.76 5.70
N HIS A 252 -9.08 -23.55 5.93
CA HIS A 252 -9.82 -22.38 5.52
C HIS A 252 -9.28 -21.12 6.21
N ARG A 253 -8.95 -21.23 7.49
CA ARG A 253 -8.28 -20.13 8.23
C ARG A 253 -6.92 -19.80 7.62
N HIS A 254 -6.11 -20.80 7.27
CA HIS A 254 -4.83 -20.58 6.59
C HIS A 254 -5.02 -19.89 5.23
N ALA A 255 -6.02 -20.31 4.45
CA ALA A 255 -6.33 -19.68 3.17
C ALA A 255 -6.73 -18.20 3.33
N LEU A 256 -7.52 -17.89 4.35
CA LEU A 256 -7.92 -16.52 4.67
C LEU A 256 -6.73 -15.65 5.12
N GLU A 257 -5.84 -16.18 5.96
CA GLU A 257 -4.63 -15.52 6.42
C GLU A 257 -3.67 -15.24 5.24
N ILE A 258 -3.49 -16.21 4.33
CA ILE A 258 -2.73 -16.03 3.07
C ILE A 258 -3.34 -14.91 2.23
N CYS A 259 -4.67 -14.92 2.07
CA CYS A 259 -5.40 -13.93 1.31
C CYS A 259 -5.27 -12.51 1.91
N ALA A 260 -5.25 -12.40 3.23
CA ALA A 260 -5.06 -11.13 3.91
C ALA A 260 -3.62 -10.59 3.78
N HIS A 261 -2.64 -11.49 3.77
CA HIS A 261 -1.23 -11.11 3.74
C HIS A 261 -0.71 -10.81 2.33
N ALA A 262 -1.17 -11.54 1.31
CA ALA A 262 -0.77 -11.33 -0.07
C ALA A 262 -1.38 -10.06 -0.66
N HIS A 263 -0.68 -9.41 -1.60
CA HIS A 263 -1.23 -8.28 -2.35
C HIS A 263 -2.49 -8.68 -3.12
N MET A 264 -2.37 -9.73 -3.90
CA MET A 264 -3.44 -10.40 -4.64
C MET A 264 -3.29 -11.91 -4.46
N THR A 265 -4.39 -12.63 -4.36
CA THR A 265 -4.40 -14.08 -4.18
C THR A 265 -4.97 -14.78 -5.41
N THR A 266 -4.20 -15.69 -5.95
CA THR A 266 -4.61 -16.61 -7.01
C THR A 266 -4.74 -18.04 -6.45
N GLU A 267 -5.40 -18.93 -7.18
CA GLU A 267 -5.45 -20.36 -6.83
C GLU A 267 -4.03 -20.97 -6.75
N GLU A 268 -3.15 -20.56 -7.67
CA GLU A 268 -1.77 -21.01 -7.70
C GLU A 268 -0.98 -20.54 -6.47
N LEU A 269 -1.16 -19.28 -6.06
CA LEU A 269 -0.56 -18.76 -4.84
C LEU A 269 -1.05 -19.52 -3.60
N LEU A 270 -2.35 -19.79 -3.49
CA LEU A 270 -2.92 -20.60 -2.39
C LEU A 270 -2.26 -21.97 -2.34
N ARG A 271 -2.19 -22.67 -3.49
CA ARG A 271 -1.57 -24.00 -3.59
C ARG A 271 -0.11 -23.97 -3.11
N ALA A 272 0.65 -22.94 -3.45
CA ALA A 272 2.05 -22.80 -3.08
C ALA A 272 2.25 -22.38 -1.61
N ALA A 273 1.33 -21.59 -1.05
CA ALA A 273 1.49 -20.99 0.26
C ALA A 273 0.83 -21.79 1.40
N LEU A 274 -0.08 -22.71 1.10
CA LEU A 274 -0.69 -23.58 2.10
C LEU A 274 0.36 -24.51 2.75
N PRO A 275 0.24 -24.79 4.05
CA PRO A 275 1.14 -25.72 4.73
C PRO A 275 0.92 -27.16 4.21
N VAL A 276 2.00 -27.82 3.81
CA VAL A 276 1.98 -29.25 3.48
C VAL A 276 2.04 -30.07 4.77
N ALA A 277 1.06 -30.91 5.00
CA ALA A 277 1.07 -31.82 6.16
C ALA A 277 2.21 -32.84 6.00
N PRO A 278 3.01 -33.12 7.04
CA PRO A 278 4.04 -34.14 6.97
C PRO A 278 3.44 -35.52 6.63
N GLY A 279 3.81 -36.11 5.49
CA GLY A 279 3.34 -37.41 5.04
C GLY A 279 2.09 -37.43 4.17
N ALA A 280 1.54 -36.29 3.78
CA ALA A 280 0.47 -36.25 2.79
C ALA A 280 1.01 -36.51 1.37
N PRO A 281 0.28 -37.25 0.51
CA PRO A 281 0.66 -37.43 -0.89
C PRO A 281 0.65 -36.07 -1.61
N GLU A 282 1.51 -35.94 -2.63
CA GLU A 282 1.87 -34.69 -3.36
C GLU A 282 0.71 -33.96 -4.10
N ALA A 283 -0.54 -34.17 -3.78
CA ALA A 283 -1.66 -33.54 -4.48
C ALA A 283 -2.62 -32.72 -3.59
N PRO A 284 -2.25 -31.48 -3.19
CA PRO A 284 -3.22 -30.54 -2.63
C PRO A 284 -4.00 -29.75 -3.70
N GLY A 285 -4.01 -30.20 -4.93
CA GLY A 285 -4.59 -29.43 -6.05
C GLY A 285 -6.11 -29.23 -5.98
N ALA A 286 -6.86 -30.21 -5.46
CA ALA A 286 -8.31 -30.09 -5.30
C ALA A 286 -8.69 -29.09 -4.18
N ASP A 287 -7.92 -29.08 -3.12
CA ASP A 287 -8.21 -28.25 -1.95
C ASP A 287 -7.99 -26.73 -2.22
N ALA A 288 -7.03 -26.34 -3.08
CA ALA A 288 -6.76 -24.94 -3.39
C ALA A 288 -7.87 -24.29 -4.21
N ALA A 289 -8.47 -25.01 -5.19
CA ALA A 289 -9.59 -24.52 -6.00
C ALA A 289 -10.86 -24.38 -5.15
N GLU A 290 -11.13 -25.34 -4.25
CA GLU A 290 -12.24 -25.30 -3.32
C GLU A 290 -12.08 -24.12 -2.34
N LEU A 291 -10.91 -23.96 -1.75
CA LEU A 291 -10.59 -22.84 -0.85
C LEU A 291 -10.66 -21.49 -1.55
N PHE A 292 -10.21 -21.40 -2.80
CA PHE A 292 -10.34 -20.18 -3.60
C PHE A 292 -11.81 -19.85 -3.87
N GLY A 293 -12.62 -20.86 -4.20
CA GLY A 293 -14.07 -20.74 -4.38
C GLY A 293 -14.77 -20.29 -3.11
N TRP A 294 -14.39 -20.86 -1.96
CA TRP A 294 -14.90 -20.47 -0.66
C TRP A 294 -14.53 -19.01 -0.32
N LEU A 295 -13.26 -18.62 -0.48
CA LEU A 295 -12.81 -17.23 -0.26
C LEU A 295 -13.63 -16.24 -1.10
N ARG A 296 -13.85 -16.54 -2.38
CA ARG A 296 -14.67 -15.70 -3.28
C ARG A 296 -16.11 -15.53 -2.80
N GLY A 297 -16.64 -16.49 -2.05
CA GLY A 297 -17.98 -16.43 -1.46
C GLY A 297 -18.08 -15.53 -0.24
N LEU A 298 -16.96 -15.13 0.38
CA LEU A 298 -16.98 -14.29 1.57
C LEU A 298 -17.36 -12.83 1.22
N PRO A 299 -18.20 -12.17 2.05
CA PRO A 299 -18.78 -10.87 1.72
C PRO A 299 -17.76 -9.72 1.70
N PHE A 300 -16.59 -9.92 2.26
CA PHE A 300 -15.50 -8.95 2.35
C PHE A 300 -14.33 -9.26 1.40
N ILE A 301 -14.46 -10.28 0.56
CA ILE A 301 -13.47 -10.60 -0.47
C ILE A 301 -13.91 -9.98 -1.80
N GLU A 302 -13.01 -9.24 -2.39
CA GLU A 302 -13.18 -8.60 -3.69
C GLU A 302 -12.44 -9.36 -4.78
N THR A 303 -12.93 -9.26 -6.02
CA THR A 303 -12.29 -9.85 -7.19
C THR A 303 -11.67 -8.74 -8.03
N GLY A 304 -10.38 -8.80 -8.25
CA GLY A 304 -9.63 -7.94 -9.16
C GLY A 304 -9.22 -8.66 -10.45
N PRO A 305 -8.57 -7.97 -11.39
CA PRO A 305 -8.15 -8.55 -12.68
C PRO A 305 -7.11 -9.67 -12.52
N CYS A 306 -6.31 -9.64 -11.46
CA CYS A 306 -5.21 -10.58 -11.24
C CYS A 306 -5.45 -11.55 -10.07
N GLY A 307 -6.65 -11.57 -9.47
CA GLY A 307 -6.95 -12.45 -8.33
C GLY A 307 -7.99 -11.87 -7.39
N ILE A 308 -8.05 -12.43 -6.19
CA ILE A 308 -8.94 -11.99 -5.11
C ILE A 308 -8.14 -11.36 -3.97
N PHE A 309 -8.78 -10.49 -3.22
CA PHE A 309 -8.19 -9.82 -2.06
C PHE A 309 -9.28 -9.40 -1.07
N PRO A 310 -8.98 -9.34 0.24
CA PRO A 310 -9.94 -8.85 1.21
C PRO A 310 -10.01 -7.32 1.16
N HIS A 311 -11.16 -6.78 1.54
CA HIS A 311 -11.31 -5.35 1.77
C HIS A 311 -10.23 -4.84 2.73
N ASP A 312 -9.64 -3.67 2.48
CA ASP A 312 -8.44 -3.18 3.17
C ASP A 312 -8.55 -3.19 4.70
N VAL A 313 -9.70 -2.76 5.25
CA VAL A 313 -9.91 -2.76 6.70
C VAL A 313 -9.88 -4.19 7.28
N VAL A 314 -10.46 -5.15 6.56
CA VAL A 314 -10.45 -6.57 6.98
C VAL A 314 -9.03 -7.15 6.86
N ARG A 315 -8.32 -6.78 5.79
CA ARG A 315 -6.93 -7.17 5.57
C ARG A 315 -6.04 -6.73 6.72
N GLU A 316 -6.12 -5.45 7.11
CA GLU A 316 -5.32 -4.89 8.20
C GLU A 316 -5.57 -5.62 9.53
N ILE A 317 -6.82 -5.95 9.83
CA ILE A 317 -7.20 -6.66 11.06
C ILE A 317 -6.65 -8.09 11.06
N LEU A 318 -6.85 -8.85 9.96
CA LEU A 318 -6.42 -10.24 9.87
C LEU A 318 -4.89 -10.39 9.89
N ASP A 319 -4.19 -9.52 9.15
CA ASP A 319 -2.73 -9.53 9.09
C ASP A 319 -2.11 -9.17 10.45
N ALA A 320 -2.65 -8.15 11.13
CA ALA A 320 -2.23 -7.77 12.46
C ALA A 320 -2.50 -8.85 13.51
N ASP A 321 -3.67 -9.51 13.45
CA ASP A 321 -4.01 -10.62 14.38
C ASP A 321 -3.01 -11.78 14.25
N LEU A 322 -2.73 -12.24 13.04
CA LEU A 322 -1.80 -13.35 12.83
C LEU A 322 -0.38 -12.99 13.26
N ARG A 323 0.09 -11.79 12.91
CA ARG A 323 1.42 -11.30 13.29
C ARG A 323 1.62 -11.27 14.79
N TRP A 324 0.59 -10.87 15.53
CA TRP A 324 0.62 -10.78 16.98
C TRP A 324 0.43 -12.15 17.65
N ARG A 325 -0.53 -12.96 17.17
CA ARG A 325 -0.92 -14.23 17.80
C ARG A 325 0.10 -15.34 17.56
N ASP A 326 0.64 -15.44 16.34
CA ASP A 326 1.61 -16.47 15.93
C ASP A 326 2.68 -15.92 14.98
N PRO A 327 3.70 -15.21 15.52
CA PRO A 327 4.76 -14.61 14.71
C PRO A 327 5.60 -15.63 13.92
N ARG A 328 5.68 -16.90 14.39
CA ARG A 328 6.41 -17.96 13.68
C ARG A 328 5.67 -18.36 12.42
N ARG A 329 4.39 -18.67 12.57
CA ARG A 329 3.52 -19.02 11.45
C ARG A 329 3.38 -17.89 10.44
N TYR A 330 3.28 -16.64 10.91
CA TYR A 330 3.30 -15.46 10.06
C TYR A 330 4.55 -15.43 9.17
N ARG A 331 5.75 -15.63 9.73
CA ARG A 331 7.01 -15.66 8.98
C ARG A 331 7.11 -16.82 8.01
N ASP A 332 6.66 -18.01 8.39
CA ASP A 332 6.66 -19.19 7.53
C ASP A 332 5.71 -19.00 6.33
N MET A 333 4.53 -18.44 6.57
CA MET A 333 3.56 -18.08 5.52
C MET A 333 4.15 -17.03 4.57
N HIS A 334 4.68 -15.94 5.12
CA HIS A 334 5.36 -14.90 4.36
C HIS A 334 6.47 -15.46 3.45
N GLY A 335 7.31 -16.34 4.00
CA GLY A 335 8.39 -17.00 3.25
C GLY A 335 7.89 -17.86 2.08
N ARG A 336 6.77 -18.58 2.26
CA ARG A 336 6.15 -19.38 1.17
C ARG A 336 5.55 -18.50 0.08
N ILE A 337 4.81 -17.45 0.45
CA ILE A 337 4.23 -16.50 -0.51
C ILE A 337 5.32 -15.86 -1.34
N LEU A 338 6.37 -15.35 -0.69
CA LEU A 338 7.48 -14.75 -1.41
C LEU A 338 8.21 -15.74 -2.31
N GLY A 339 8.46 -16.96 -1.82
CA GLY A 339 9.10 -18.03 -2.61
C GLY A 339 8.33 -18.31 -3.90
N HIS A 340 7.01 -18.31 -3.84
CA HIS A 340 6.14 -18.47 -5.00
C HIS A 340 6.26 -17.28 -5.97
N LEU A 341 6.15 -16.04 -5.48
CA LEU A 341 6.27 -14.84 -6.34
C LEU A 341 7.63 -14.78 -7.05
N VAL A 342 8.70 -15.14 -6.34
CA VAL A 342 10.04 -15.23 -6.93
C VAL A 342 10.13 -16.30 -8.01
N ALA A 343 9.49 -17.47 -7.79
CA ALA A 343 9.45 -18.52 -8.81
C ALA A 343 8.67 -18.05 -10.06
N GLN A 344 7.57 -17.32 -9.89
CA GLN A 344 6.82 -16.72 -11.00
C GLN A 344 7.63 -15.68 -11.78
N VAL A 345 8.42 -14.83 -11.09
CA VAL A 345 9.34 -13.89 -11.75
C VAL A 345 10.34 -14.64 -12.65
N ARG A 346 10.88 -15.77 -12.17
CA ARG A 346 11.78 -16.61 -12.98
C ARG A 346 11.07 -17.19 -14.21
N GLN A 347 9.92 -17.80 -14.02
CA GLN A 347 9.16 -18.40 -15.12
C GLN A 347 8.79 -17.36 -16.19
N ALA A 348 8.37 -16.16 -15.79
CA ALA A 348 8.06 -15.08 -16.70
C ALA A 348 9.30 -14.64 -17.52
N ARG A 349 10.48 -14.63 -16.90
CA ARG A 349 11.77 -14.33 -17.59
C ARG A 349 12.17 -15.45 -18.55
N ASP A 350 12.12 -16.70 -18.11
CA ASP A 350 12.51 -17.86 -18.94
C ASP A 350 11.59 -18.02 -20.15
N GLY A 351 10.28 -17.75 -19.96
CA GLY A 351 9.31 -17.72 -21.06
C GLY A 351 9.57 -16.61 -22.08
N SER A 352 10.07 -15.45 -21.60
CA SER A 352 10.47 -14.31 -22.44
C SER A 352 11.70 -14.62 -23.28
N ALA A 353 12.68 -15.33 -22.70
CA ALA A 353 13.91 -15.70 -23.38
C ALA A 353 13.70 -16.75 -24.49
N SER A 354 12.75 -17.68 -24.32
CA SER A 354 12.42 -18.69 -25.32
C SER A 354 11.58 -18.16 -26.50
N GLY A 355 10.84 -17.07 -26.32
CA GLY A 355 10.01 -16.42 -27.37
C GLY A 355 10.80 -15.52 -28.34
N SER A 356 12.02 -15.10 -28.01
CA SER A 356 12.83 -14.18 -28.83
C SER A 356 13.67 -14.87 -29.91
N ALA A 357 13.62 -16.18 -30.06
CA ALA A 357 14.41 -16.91 -31.08
C ALA A 357 13.78 -16.95 -32.48
N SER A 358 12.60 -16.35 -32.71
CA SER A 358 11.98 -16.30 -34.03
C SER A 358 11.23 -14.99 -34.27
N GLY A 359 11.89 -14.02 -34.92
CA GLY A 359 11.22 -12.97 -35.71
C GLY A 359 11.42 -11.54 -35.27
N SER A 360 12.19 -10.82 -36.09
CA SER A 360 12.20 -9.37 -36.40
C SER A 360 11.84 -8.35 -35.31
N ALA A 361 12.86 -7.56 -34.99
CA ALA A 361 12.76 -6.30 -34.26
C ALA A 361 11.82 -5.30 -34.93
N SER A 362 10.65 -5.07 -34.33
CA SER A 362 9.84 -3.87 -34.48
C SER A 362 8.92 -3.72 -33.27
N GLY A 363 9.29 -2.84 -32.34
CA GLY A 363 8.46 -1.92 -31.59
C GLY A 363 7.16 -2.40 -30.92
N SER A 364 7.13 -3.58 -30.27
CA SER A 364 6.04 -3.90 -29.34
C SER A 364 6.65 -4.46 -28.07
N GLY A 365 6.48 -3.74 -26.94
CA GLY A 365 6.96 -4.17 -25.63
C GLY A 365 6.51 -5.60 -25.34
N SER A 366 7.47 -6.45 -24.98
CA SER A 366 7.24 -7.86 -24.65
C SER A 366 6.05 -8.01 -23.68
N ALA A 367 5.11 -8.91 -24.01
CA ALA A 367 3.96 -9.22 -23.13
C ALA A 367 4.35 -9.62 -21.70
N ALA A 368 5.61 -10.01 -21.48
CA ALA A 368 6.17 -10.30 -20.17
C ALA A 368 6.39 -9.05 -19.28
N GLY A 369 6.56 -7.87 -19.87
CA GLY A 369 6.83 -6.64 -19.11
C GLY A 369 5.77 -6.29 -18.07
N PRO A 370 4.48 -6.24 -18.41
CA PRO A 370 3.41 -5.97 -17.45
C PRO A 370 3.31 -7.03 -16.34
N VAL A 371 3.49 -8.30 -16.68
CA VAL A 371 3.47 -9.41 -15.69
C VAL A 371 4.60 -9.26 -14.70
N LEU A 372 5.81 -9.00 -15.16
CA LEU A 372 6.99 -8.81 -14.31
C LEU A 372 6.85 -7.58 -13.40
N ARG A 373 6.28 -6.49 -13.90
CA ARG A 373 5.99 -5.31 -13.07
C ARG A 373 4.98 -5.63 -11.97
N GLY A 374 3.89 -6.32 -12.27
CA GLY A 374 2.91 -6.74 -11.28
C GLY A 374 3.51 -7.65 -10.20
N LEU A 375 4.37 -8.58 -10.59
CA LEU A 375 5.08 -9.46 -9.65
C LEU A 375 6.09 -8.67 -8.78
N SER A 376 6.80 -7.70 -9.35
CA SER A 376 7.70 -6.82 -8.60
C SER A 376 6.93 -5.99 -7.57
N ALA A 377 5.79 -5.45 -7.94
CA ALA A 377 4.89 -4.73 -7.02
C ALA A 377 4.39 -5.63 -5.88
N ALA A 378 4.02 -6.88 -6.17
CA ALA A 378 3.60 -7.84 -5.15
C ALA A 378 4.74 -8.21 -4.18
N VAL A 379 5.98 -8.35 -4.68
CA VAL A 379 7.17 -8.59 -3.84
C VAL A 379 7.46 -7.38 -2.94
N LEU A 380 7.41 -6.17 -3.48
CA LEU A 380 7.62 -4.94 -2.70
C LEU A 380 6.52 -4.76 -1.65
N TYR A 381 5.28 -5.06 -2.00
CA TYR A 381 4.16 -5.03 -1.06
C TYR A 381 4.37 -5.95 0.15
N LEU A 382 4.89 -7.16 -0.06
CA LEU A 382 5.22 -8.09 1.04
C LEU A 382 6.34 -7.58 1.93
N GLN A 383 7.24 -6.76 1.42
CA GLN A 383 8.39 -6.24 2.18
C GLN A 383 8.08 -4.93 2.94
N ARG A 384 6.86 -4.38 2.81
CA ARG A 384 6.47 -3.10 3.44
C ARG A 384 6.63 -3.04 4.95
N ASP A 385 6.52 -4.17 5.63
CA ASP A 385 6.53 -4.26 7.10
C ASP A 385 7.83 -4.87 7.68
N GLY A 386 8.78 -5.24 6.81
CA GLY A 386 10.03 -5.90 7.20
C GLY A 386 11.26 -5.04 6.90
N PHE A 387 12.23 -5.66 6.25
CA PHE A 387 13.46 -5.02 5.79
C PHE A 387 13.22 -3.69 5.04
N GLY A 388 12.13 -3.65 4.25
CA GLY A 388 11.69 -2.44 3.57
C GLY A 388 11.37 -1.27 4.51
N SER A 389 10.85 -1.51 5.72
CA SER A 389 10.47 -0.43 6.64
C SER A 389 11.64 0.44 7.12
N ASN A 390 12.86 -0.09 7.12
CA ASN A 390 14.08 0.66 7.46
C ASN A 390 14.69 1.41 6.27
N TRP A 391 14.33 1.01 5.05
CA TRP A 391 14.82 1.60 3.79
C TRP A 391 13.77 2.46 3.12
N PHE A 392 12.55 1.95 3.12
CA PHE A 392 11.37 2.63 2.69
C PHE A 392 10.79 3.25 3.96
N GLY A 393 10.78 4.56 4.07
CA GLY A 393 9.98 5.26 5.08
C GLY A 393 8.56 4.71 5.05
N THR A 394 7.72 5.07 6.02
CA THR A 394 6.29 4.81 5.84
C THR A 394 5.89 5.43 4.50
N PRO A 395 5.34 4.63 3.56
CA PRO A 395 4.98 5.18 2.27
C PRO A 395 4.15 6.45 2.49
N ARG A 396 4.70 7.58 2.11
CA ARG A 396 3.96 8.80 1.87
C ARG A 396 3.73 8.87 0.36
N PRO A 397 2.92 7.94 -0.21
CA PRO A 397 2.81 7.76 -1.65
C PRO A 397 2.29 8.99 -2.39
N HIS A 398 2.03 10.08 -1.65
CA HIS A 398 1.30 11.23 -2.12
C HIS A 398 2.17 12.47 -2.34
N GLU A 399 3.45 12.43 -1.96
CA GLU A 399 4.31 13.61 -2.03
C GLU A 399 5.15 13.66 -3.30
N VAL A 400 5.59 12.52 -3.79
CA VAL A 400 6.50 12.39 -4.93
C VAL A 400 6.05 11.26 -5.85
N TYR A 401 6.27 11.41 -7.15
CA TYR A 401 6.09 10.36 -8.15
C TYR A 401 7.31 10.24 -9.06
N GLU A 402 7.51 9.06 -9.64
CA GLU A 402 8.54 8.79 -10.63
C GLU A 402 8.03 9.14 -12.04
N ASP A 403 8.90 9.75 -12.84
CA ASP A 403 8.66 10.11 -14.22
C ASP A 403 9.87 9.79 -15.09
N THR A 404 9.66 9.66 -16.39
CA THR A 404 10.75 9.60 -17.36
C THR A 404 11.36 10.99 -17.58
N LEU A 405 12.61 11.02 -18.04
CA LEU A 405 13.28 12.27 -18.39
C LEU A 405 12.52 13.00 -19.53
N ARG A 406 12.04 14.21 -19.24
CA ARG A 406 11.37 15.05 -20.23
C ARG A 406 12.39 15.94 -20.98
N PRO A 407 12.10 16.42 -22.19
CA PRO A 407 13.04 17.27 -22.94
C PRO A 407 13.50 18.54 -22.20
N GLY A 408 12.67 19.09 -21.30
CA GLY A 408 12.99 20.28 -20.51
C GLY A 408 13.75 20.03 -19.20
N ASP A 409 13.95 18.76 -18.78
CA ASP A 409 14.48 18.41 -17.47
C ASP A 409 16.00 18.53 -17.33
N ARG A 410 16.70 18.59 -18.46
CA ARG A 410 18.17 18.56 -18.48
C ARG A 410 18.80 19.59 -17.54
N ALA A 411 18.28 20.81 -17.54
CA ALA A 411 18.80 21.88 -16.66
C ALA A 411 18.55 21.56 -15.18
N ALA A 412 17.35 21.09 -14.85
CA ALA A 412 16.99 20.72 -13.45
C ALA A 412 17.82 19.54 -12.94
N VAL A 413 18.05 18.50 -13.76
CA VAL A 413 18.90 17.36 -13.41
C VAL A 413 20.34 17.79 -13.14
N LEU A 414 20.91 18.68 -13.97
CA LEU A 414 22.26 19.20 -13.77
C LEU A 414 22.36 20.09 -12.52
N GLU A 415 21.31 20.88 -12.24
CA GLU A 415 21.25 21.70 -11.02
C GLU A 415 21.15 20.82 -9.76
N LEU A 416 20.36 19.76 -9.77
CA LEU A 416 20.28 18.77 -8.68
C LEU A 416 21.63 18.09 -8.47
N ALA A 417 22.30 17.69 -9.54
CA ALA A 417 23.63 17.09 -9.47
C ALA A 417 24.68 18.05 -8.85
N ALA A 418 24.59 19.33 -9.17
CA ALA A 418 25.49 20.35 -8.61
C ALA A 418 25.24 20.61 -7.11
N LYS A 419 24.00 20.42 -6.64
CA LYS A 419 23.66 20.59 -5.21
C LYS A 419 24.05 19.38 -4.35
N ASP A 420 24.02 18.18 -4.93
CA ASP A 420 24.22 16.93 -4.18
C ASP A 420 25.71 16.52 -4.09
N GLY A 421 26.55 16.89 -5.04
CA GLY A 421 27.88 16.30 -5.15
C GLY A 421 28.97 17.27 -5.62
N PRO A 422 30.19 16.74 -5.76
CA PRO A 422 31.31 17.51 -6.27
C PRO A 422 31.06 18.02 -7.72
N GLU A 423 31.73 19.09 -8.10
CA GLU A 423 31.56 19.74 -9.42
C GLU A 423 31.79 18.78 -10.59
N GLU A 424 32.70 17.82 -10.42
CA GLU A 424 33.00 16.77 -11.39
C GLU A 424 31.78 15.89 -11.72
N ASN A 425 30.89 15.68 -10.76
CA ASN A 425 29.67 14.92 -10.98
C ASN A 425 28.76 15.55 -12.03
N VAL A 426 28.73 16.88 -12.14
CA VAL A 426 27.93 17.58 -13.16
C VAL A 426 28.40 17.22 -14.57
N ALA A 427 29.72 17.14 -14.77
CA ALA A 427 30.29 16.74 -16.06
C ALA A 427 29.97 15.27 -16.38
N ILE A 428 30.01 14.39 -15.39
CA ILE A 428 29.71 12.96 -15.52
C ILE A 428 28.19 12.78 -15.82
N VAL A 429 27.31 13.47 -15.08
CA VAL A 429 25.87 13.43 -15.34
C VAL A 429 25.56 13.91 -16.75
N ARG A 430 26.22 15.01 -17.20
CA ARG A 430 26.05 15.54 -18.56
C ARG A 430 26.44 14.49 -19.62
N HIS A 431 27.58 13.80 -19.42
CA HIS A 431 28.03 12.72 -20.30
C HIS A 431 26.95 11.63 -20.45
N TRP A 432 26.37 11.17 -19.31
CA TRP A 432 25.37 10.12 -19.34
C TRP A 432 24.00 10.57 -19.87
N LEU A 433 23.62 11.84 -19.63
CA LEU A 433 22.41 12.43 -20.25
C LEU A 433 22.52 12.49 -21.79
N ASP A 434 23.73 12.67 -22.32
CA ASP A 434 23.98 12.64 -23.77
C ASP A 434 24.06 11.22 -24.32
N ARG A 435 24.50 10.27 -23.49
CA ARG A 435 24.83 8.89 -23.88
C ARG A 435 23.67 7.92 -23.70
N GLN A 436 22.95 8.02 -22.60
CA GLN A 436 21.82 7.16 -22.23
C GLN A 436 20.72 7.97 -21.52
N PRO A 437 20.07 8.92 -22.20
CA PRO A 437 19.00 9.73 -21.55
C PRO A 437 17.85 8.88 -21.01
N GLU A 438 17.56 7.75 -21.67
CA GLU A 438 16.53 6.79 -21.26
C GLU A 438 16.82 6.07 -19.93
N SER A 439 18.07 6.12 -19.46
CA SER A 439 18.45 5.55 -18.15
C SER A 439 18.09 6.45 -16.97
N PHE A 440 17.67 7.69 -17.22
CA PHE A 440 17.33 8.66 -16.19
C PHE A 440 15.86 8.64 -15.85
N HIS A 441 15.59 8.53 -14.55
CA HIS A 441 14.26 8.67 -13.94
C HIS A 441 14.25 9.92 -13.08
N VAL A 442 13.24 10.76 -13.24
CA VAL A 442 13.09 12.03 -12.51
C VAL A 442 11.98 11.88 -11.48
N TYR A 443 12.25 12.25 -10.25
CA TYR A 443 11.29 12.21 -9.15
C TYR A 443 10.73 13.60 -8.93
N ARG A 444 9.38 13.71 -8.96
CA ARG A 444 8.70 14.99 -8.95
C ARG A 444 7.78 15.11 -7.77
N ARG A 445 7.73 16.31 -7.20
CA ARG A 445 6.75 16.65 -6.18
C ARG A 445 5.36 16.69 -6.80
N SER A 446 4.44 15.89 -6.31
CA SER A 446 3.09 15.72 -6.86
C SER A 446 2.30 17.02 -6.96
N VAL A 447 2.53 17.94 -6.03
CA VAL A 447 1.80 19.22 -5.94
C VAL A 447 2.34 20.26 -6.91
N THR A 448 3.65 20.34 -7.14
CA THR A 448 4.31 21.42 -7.92
C THR A 448 4.85 20.96 -9.27
N ASP A 449 4.90 19.67 -9.54
CA ASP A 449 5.57 19.04 -10.69
C ASP A 449 7.09 19.34 -10.73
N GLU A 450 7.63 19.89 -9.65
CA GLU A 450 9.04 20.24 -9.51
C GLU A 450 9.88 18.96 -9.38
N ALA A 451 11.02 18.91 -10.07
CA ALA A 451 11.98 17.83 -9.92
C ALA A 451 12.68 17.96 -8.57
N VAL A 452 12.48 16.98 -7.69
CA VAL A 452 13.07 16.90 -6.34
C VAL A 452 14.17 15.86 -6.23
N GLY A 453 14.40 15.10 -7.29
CA GLY A 453 15.46 14.12 -7.37
C GLY A 453 15.53 13.48 -8.76
N PHE A 454 16.59 12.74 -8.98
CA PHE A 454 16.73 11.85 -10.14
C PHE A 454 17.60 10.65 -9.77
N MET A 455 17.40 9.56 -10.49
CA MET A 455 18.34 8.44 -10.50
C MET A 455 18.70 8.04 -11.92
N SER A 456 19.80 7.32 -12.10
CA SER A 456 20.11 6.67 -13.35
C SER A 456 20.41 5.19 -13.14
N TRP A 457 19.81 4.36 -14.00
CA TRP A 457 20.16 2.96 -14.14
C TRP A 457 20.85 2.73 -15.48
N LEU A 458 22.19 2.75 -15.46
CA LEU A 458 23.00 2.57 -16.67
C LEU A 458 23.03 1.09 -17.07
N ARG A 459 22.85 0.81 -18.36
CA ARG A 459 23.02 -0.51 -18.96
C ARG A 459 24.26 -0.52 -19.83
N LEU A 460 25.28 -1.24 -19.42
CA LEU A 460 26.61 -1.22 -20.00
C LEU A 460 26.95 -2.61 -20.57
N PRO A 461 26.70 -2.87 -21.86
CA PRO A 461 27.01 -4.15 -22.49
C PRO A 461 28.51 -4.33 -22.76
N GLU A 462 29.27 -3.25 -22.82
CA GLU A 462 30.70 -3.25 -23.10
C GLU A 462 31.44 -2.09 -22.41
N ALA A 463 32.73 -2.29 -22.17
CA ALA A 463 33.63 -1.29 -21.60
C ALA A 463 34.13 -0.33 -22.71
N ARG A 464 33.44 0.80 -22.95
CA ARG A 464 33.84 1.80 -23.95
C ARG A 464 34.87 2.76 -23.37
N THR A 465 35.95 2.99 -24.10
CA THR A 465 37.03 3.89 -23.65
C THR A 465 36.53 5.29 -23.32
N ALA A 466 35.58 5.83 -24.09
CA ALA A 466 34.99 7.14 -23.84
C ALA A 466 34.22 7.18 -22.49
N ASP A 467 33.44 6.14 -22.17
CA ASP A 467 32.65 6.04 -20.93
C ASP A 467 33.57 5.83 -19.71
N LEU A 468 34.62 5.00 -19.88
CA LEU A 468 35.64 4.77 -18.85
C LEU A 468 36.46 6.03 -18.55
N GLY A 469 36.74 6.83 -19.57
CA GLY A 469 37.45 8.11 -19.41
C GLY A 469 36.59 9.21 -18.80
N ALA A 470 35.28 9.17 -19.03
CA ALA A 470 34.35 10.19 -18.52
C ALA A 470 33.90 9.90 -17.08
N ASP A 471 33.84 8.63 -16.67
CA ASP A 471 33.30 8.23 -15.36
C ASP A 471 34.23 7.25 -14.62
N PRO A 472 35.00 7.73 -13.63
CA PRO A 472 35.92 6.89 -12.85
C PRO A 472 35.21 5.76 -12.09
N VAL A 473 33.94 5.95 -11.70
CA VAL A 473 33.15 4.92 -10.99
C VAL A 473 32.80 3.79 -11.94
N VAL A 474 32.40 4.10 -13.17
CA VAL A 474 32.15 3.09 -14.21
C VAL A 474 33.43 2.39 -14.61
N ALA A 475 34.56 3.10 -14.67
CA ALA A 475 35.88 2.47 -14.91
C ALA A 475 36.26 1.45 -13.81
N ALA A 476 36.03 1.82 -12.54
CA ALA A 476 36.31 0.92 -11.42
C ALA A 476 35.32 -0.26 -11.39
N ALA A 477 34.06 -0.05 -11.75
CA ALA A 477 33.08 -1.12 -11.89
C ALA A 477 33.53 -2.16 -12.93
N TRP A 478 33.95 -1.74 -14.11
CA TRP A 478 34.47 -2.62 -15.15
C TRP A 478 35.77 -3.32 -14.73
N ALA A 479 36.65 -2.60 -14.03
CA ALA A 479 37.88 -3.21 -13.49
C ALA A 479 37.58 -4.30 -12.44
N HIS A 480 36.57 -4.09 -11.60
CA HIS A 480 36.13 -5.09 -10.62
C HIS A 480 35.51 -6.30 -11.31
N VAL A 481 34.55 -6.08 -12.18
CA VAL A 481 33.81 -7.11 -12.91
C VAL A 481 34.74 -7.91 -13.83
N GLY A 482 35.71 -7.25 -14.46
CA GLY A 482 36.74 -7.91 -15.31
C GLY A 482 37.60 -8.92 -14.55
N ARG A 483 37.83 -8.72 -13.25
CA ARG A 483 38.57 -9.66 -12.39
C ARG A 483 37.74 -10.81 -11.86
N THR A 484 36.42 -10.57 -11.65
CA THR A 484 35.54 -11.49 -10.92
C THR A 484 34.65 -12.32 -11.86
N GLY A 485 34.33 -11.83 -13.03
CA GLY A 485 33.48 -12.49 -14.03
C GLY A 485 32.84 -11.48 -14.98
N PRO A 486 33.50 -11.13 -16.12
CA PRO A 486 32.97 -10.17 -17.07
C PRO A 486 31.65 -10.66 -17.70
N PRO A 487 30.72 -9.74 -18.11
CA PRO A 487 29.57 -10.09 -18.92
C PRO A 487 29.98 -10.82 -20.21
N THR A 488 29.19 -11.80 -20.59
CA THR A 488 29.34 -12.50 -21.87
C THR A 488 28.52 -11.79 -22.98
N PRO A 489 28.73 -12.11 -24.26
CA PRO A 489 27.96 -11.53 -25.35
C PRO A 489 26.45 -11.70 -25.13
N GLY A 490 25.70 -10.62 -25.17
CA GLY A 490 24.26 -10.57 -24.86
C GLY A 490 23.95 -10.24 -23.40
N GLU A 491 24.94 -10.23 -22.53
CA GLU A 491 24.80 -9.78 -21.15
C GLU A 491 25.27 -8.31 -21.00
N HIS A 492 24.89 -7.69 -19.87
CA HIS A 492 25.31 -6.33 -19.54
C HIS A 492 25.56 -6.15 -18.04
N LEU A 493 26.27 -5.09 -17.72
CA LEU A 493 26.45 -4.58 -16.36
C LEU A 493 25.38 -3.51 -16.12
N GLY A 494 24.54 -3.67 -15.10
CA GLY A 494 23.58 -2.67 -14.62
C GLY A 494 24.17 -1.88 -13.45
N ILE A 495 24.10 -0.56 -13.49
CA ILE A 495 24.62 0.30 -12.42
C ILE A 495 23.58 1.37 -12.06
N ALA A 496 23.10 1.39 -10.81
CA ALA A 496 22.46 2.55 -10.21
C ALA A 496 23.56 3.58 -9.91
N ARG A 497 23.87 4.44 -10.91
CA ARG A 497 25.05 5.32 -10.85
C ARG A 497 24.80 6.57 -10.02
N PHE A 498 23.62 7.17 -10.16
CA PHE A 498 23.19 8.36 -9.43
C PHE A 498 21.89 8.08 -8.69
N MET A 499 21.82 8.53 -7.45
CA MET A 499 20.63 8.58 -6.62
C MET A 499 20.63 9.92 -5.89
N VAL A 500 20.22 10.97 -6.61
CA VAL A 500 20.26 12.36 -6.16
C VAL A 500 18.88 12.80 -5.71
N ARG A 501 18.80 13.40 -4.52
CA ARG A 501 17.55 13.92 -3.94
C ARG A 501 17.79 15.15 -3.09
N THR A 502 16.77 15.99 -2.98
CA THR A 502 16.83 17.21 -2.14
C THR A 502 16.46 16.93 -0.68
N ASP A 503 15.67 15.90 -0.43
CA ASP A 503 15.16 15.56 0.90
C ASP A 503 16.11 14.60 1.63
N PRO A 504 16.34 14.77 2.96
CA PRO A 504 17.13 13.84 3.75
C PRO A 504 16.44 12.47 3.88
N ASN A 505 17.21 11.42 4.16
CA ASN A 505 16.66 10.08 4.45
C ASN A 505 15.94 10.06 5.82
N PRO A 506 14.80 9.31 5.92
CA PRO A 506 14.04 8.68 4.86
C PRO A 506 13.26 9.69 4.01
N SER A 507 13.18 9.46 2.70
CA SER A 507 12.45 10.36 1.79
C SER A 507 11.61 9.58 0.78
N PRO A 508 10.44 10.10 0.39
CA PRO A 508 9.59 9.46 -0.62
C PRO A 508 10.31 9.21 -1.96
N ALA A 509 11.20 10.14 -2.36
CA ALA A 509 12.01 9.96 -3.57
C ALA A 509 13.01 8.81 -3.41
N GLY A 510 13.64 8.67 -2.24
CA GLY A 510 14.56 7.57 -1.93
C GLY A 510 13.87 6.20 -1.96
N ASP A 511 12.63 6.13 -1.47
CA ASP A 511 11.82 4.92 -1.49
C ASP A 511 11.51 4.47 -2.92
N LEU A 512 11.09 5.41 -3.78
CA LEU A 512 10.83 5.14 -5.20
C LEU A 512 12.10 4.75 -5.96
N MET A 513 13.25 5.39 -5.68
CA MET A 513 14.55 5.01 -6.26
C MET A 513 14.92 3.57 -5.90
N SER A 514 14.74 3.19 -4.64
CA SER A 514 14.99 1.82 -4.18
C SER A 514 14.06 0.81 -4.83
N ALA A 515 12.78 1.16 -4.98
CA ALA A 515 11.79 0.35 -5.71
C ALA A 515 12.19 0.16 -7.18
N ARG A 516 12.67 1.21 -7.85
CA ARG A 516 13.16 1.14 -9.23
C ARG A 516 14.38 0.23 -9.34
N ILE A 517 15.36 0.35 -8.46
CA ILE A 517 16.53 -0.54 -8.43
C ILE A 517 16.10 -2.00 -8.28
N MET A 518 15.16 -2.27 -7.37
CA MET A 518 14.61 -3.62 -7.18
C MET A 518 13.94 -4.14 -8.45
N ALA A 519 13.13 -3.32 -9.11
CA ALA A 519 12.49 -3.68 -10.37
C ALA A 519 13.53 -4.00 -11.46
N GLU A 520 14.56 -3.17 -11.65
CA GLU A 520 15.62 -3.41 -12.62
C GLU A 520 16.42 -4.70 -12.31
N VAL A 521 16.70 -4.95 -11.04
CA VAL A 521 17.36 -6.17 -10.58
C VAL A 521 16.51 -7.42 -10.82
N LEU A 522 15.20 -7.34 -10.61
CA LEU A 522 14.30 -8.48 -10.76
C LEU A 522 13.93 -8.76 -12.22
N THR A 523 13.79 -7.70 -13.04
CA THR A 523 13.25 -7.80 -14.42
C THR A 523 14.30 -7.66 -15.51
N GLY A 524 15.56 -7.31 -15.20
CA GLY A 524 16.61 -7.04 -16.20
C GLY A 524 17.00 -8.29 -16.99
N ASP A 525 16.65 -8.32 -18.29
CA ASP A 525 17.10 -9.37 -19.21
C ASP A 525 18.60 -9.21 -19.51
N GLY A 526 19.37 -10.30 -19.46
CA GLY A 526 20.80 -10.27 -19.71
C GLY A 526 21.61 -9.52 -18.66
N LEU A 527 21.05 -9.23 -17.48
CA LEU A 527 21.77 -8.58 -16.38
C LEU A 527 22.75 -9.53 -15.72
N ALA A 528 24.06 -9.41 -16.03
CA ALA A 528 25.11 -10.20 -15.43
C ALA A 528 25.50 -9.67 -14.05
N TRP A 529 25.62 -8.36 -13.93
CA TRP A 529 25.97 -7.67 -12.68
C TRP A 529 24.99 -6.56 -12.37
N ALA A 530 24.58 -6.47 -11.13
CA ALA A 530 23.81 -5.35 -10.59
C ALA A 530 24.66 -4.63 -9.55
N LEU A 531 24.99 -3.37 -9.80
CA LEU A 531 25.78 -2.54 -8.89
C LEU A 531 25.00 -1.31 -8.47
N VAL A 532 25.13 -0.91 -7.21
CA VAL A 532 24.60 0.33 -6.65
C VAL A 532 25.77 1.17 -6.13
N VAL A 533 25.79 2.44 -6.45
CA VAL A 533 26.85 3.37 -6.09
C VAL A 533 26.39 4.22 -4.90
N MET A 534 27.13 4.20 -3.81
CA MET A 534 26.82 4.95 -2.58
C MET A 534 28.03 5.73 -2.09
N HIS A 535 27.81 6.96 -1.60
CA HIS A 535 28.87 7.78 -1.01
C HIS A 535 28.89 7.70 0.52
N ASP A 536 27.74 7.53 1.18
CA ASP A 536 27.65 7.36 2.64
C ASP A 536 27.54 5.87 2.99
N PHE A 537 28.48 5.07 2.49
CA PHE A 537 28.41 3.62 2.59
C PHE A 537 28.62 3.08 4.01
N GLU A 538 29.24 3.81 4.94
CA GLU A 538 29.39 3.34 6.32
C GLU A 538 28.05 3.25 7.03
N THR A 539 27.12 4.18 6.74
CA THR A 539 25.73 4.11 7.23
C THR A 539 25.01 2.87 6.67
N TYR A 540 25.29 2.52 5.42
CA TYR A 540 24.64 1.40 4.73
C TYR A 540 25.38 0.07 4.85
N ARG A 541 26.65 0.05 5.27
CA ARG A 541 27.50 -1.15 5.43
C ARG A 541 26.87 -2.20 6.37
N ARG A 542 26.07 -1.73 7.33
CA ARG A 542 25.33 -2.57 8.27
C ARG A 542 23.97 -3.00 7.73
N SER A 543 23.56 -2.50 6.58
CA SER A 543 22.29 -2.85 5.98
C SER A 543 22.42 -4.15 5.18
N SER A 544 21.33 -4.90 5.17
CA SER A 544 21.24 -6.19 4.52
C SER A 544 21.36 -6.16 3.00
N PHE A 545 21.09 -5.01 2.37
CA PHE A 545 21.27 -4.85 0.92
C PHE A 545 22.73 -5.01 0.49
N ILE A 546 23.64 -4.65 1.38
CA ILE A 546 25.09 -4.71 1.19
C ILE A 546 25.70 -5.97 1.84
N ALA A 547 24.90 -6.67 2.66
CA ALA A 547 25.37 -7.87 3.35
C ALA A 547 25.83 -8.94 2.33
N GLY A 548 27.07 -9.40 2.49
CA GLY A 548 27.70 -10.40 1.63
C GLY A 548 28.63 -9.83 0.55
N MET A 549 28.80 -8.50 0.47
CA MET A 549 29.94 -7.91 -0.24
C MET A 549 31.10 -7.66 0.73
N GLU A 550 32.14 -8.44 0.57
CA GLU A 550 33.44 -8.18 1.21
C GLU A 550 34.18 -7.14 0.36
N ASP A 551 34.70 -6.07 1.00
CA ASP A 551 35.56 -5.05 0.39
C ASP A 551 35.06 -4.47 -0.95
N PRO A 552 34.00 -3.64 -0.95
CA PRO A 552 33.54 -2.98 -2.16
C PRO A 552 34.64 -2.08 -2.74
N PRO A 553 34.78 -2.01 -4.09
CA PRO A 553 35.68 -1.05 -4.70
C PRO A 553 35.31 0.38 -4.26
N LEU A 554 36.31 1.11 -3.78
CA LEU A 554 36.16 2.53 -3.40
C LEU A 554 36.76 3.42 -4.48
N VAL A 555 36.03 4.46 -4.86
CA VAL A 555 36.41 5.38 -5.93
C VAL A 555 36.27 6.81 -5.47
N GLN A 556 37.31 7.60 -5.59
CA GLN A 556 37.27 9.03 -5.31
C GLN A 556 36.86 9.80 -6.57
N VAL A 557 35.87 10.69 -6.42
CA VAL A 557 35.46 11.65 -7.43
C VAL A 557 35.38 13.02 -6.74
N GLY A 558 36.23 13.94 -7.12
CA GLY A 558 36.41 15.19 -6.41
C GLY A 558 36.85 14.95 -4.96
N ASP A 559 36.13 15.52 -4.03
CA ASP A 559 36.32 15.38 -2.58
C ASP A 559 35.55 14.20 -1.96
N ARG A 560 34.74 13.46 -2.75
CA ARG A 560 33.83 12.43 -2.26
C ARG A 560 34.28 11.03 -2.64
N VAL A 561 34.17 10.07 -1.71
CA VAL A 561 34.45 8.66 -1.93
C VAL A 561 33.15 7.89 -2.16
N TYR A 562 33.11 7.09 -3.20
CA TYR A 562 31.99 6.23 -3.58
C TYR A 562 32.36 4.77 -3.42
N GLY A 563 31.47 3.98 -2.84
CA GLY A 563 31.54 2.52 -2.79
C GLY A 563 30.63 1.90 -3.81
N LEU A 564 31.09 0.81 -4.47
CA LEU A 564 30.30 0.04 -5.42
C LEU A 564 29.83 -1.26 -4.76
N PHE A 565 28.53 -1.39 -4.58
CA PHE A 565 27.91 -2.55 -3.95
C PHE A 565 27.06 -3.32 -4.94
N GLY A 566 27.11 -4.63 -4.93
CA GLY A 566 26.26 -5.44 -5.78
C GLY A 566 26.72 -6.89 -5.91
N HIS A 567 26.10 -7.61 -6.81
CA HIS A 567 26.32 -9.05 -6.97
C HIS A 567 26.41 -9.47 -8.44
N ASP A 568 27.20 -10.50 -8.69
CA ASP A 568 27.10 -11.29 -9.92
C ASP A 568 25.78 -12.05 -9.90
N ARG A 569 24.86 -11.65 -10.77
CA ARG A 569 23.49 -12.20 -10.85
C ARG A 569 23.45 -13.65 -11.33
N ARG A 570 24.51 -14.12 -11.95
CA ARG A 570 24.67 -15.52 -12.35
C ARG A 570 25.00 -16.41 -11.15
N ARG A 571 25.68 -15.87 -10.12
CA ARG A 571 26.02 -16.54 -8.86
C ARG A 571 24.97 -16.32 -7.78
N VAL A 572 24.43 -15.09 -7.70
CA VAL A 572 23.37 -14.71 -6.77
C VAL A 572 22.12 -14.33 -7.58
N PRO A 573 21.34 -15.30 -8.06
CA PRO A 573 20.15 -15.02 -8.83
C PRO A 573 19.09 -14.27 -7.99
N PRO A 574 18.09 -13.62 -8.62
CA PRO A 574 17.11 -12.75 -7.94
C PRO A 574 16.47 -13.35 -6.70
N ASP A 575 16.15 -14.63 -6.77
CA ASP A 575 15.53 -15.38 -5.67
C ASP A 575 16.48 -15.66 -4.49
N ALA A 576 17.75 -15.92 -4.77
CA ALA A 576 18.77 -16.08 -3.72
C ALA A 576 19.00 -14.74 -3.02
N PHE A 577 19.05 -13.65 -3.78
CA PHE A 577 19.16 -12.31 -3.27
C PHE A 577 17.97 -11.94 -2.37
N LEU A 578 16.75 -12.15 -2.84
CA LEU A 578 15.53 -11.89 -2.04
C LEU A 578 15.51 -12.74 -0.76
N ARG A 579 15.86 -14.04 -0.84
CA ARG A 579 15.96 -14.89 0.35
C ARG A 579 17.04 -14.43 1.33
N GLN A 580 18.15 -13.91 0.82
CA GLN A 580 19.23 -13.38 1.65
C GLN A 580 18.80 -12.10 2.36
N THR A 581 18.17 -11.17 1.67
CA THR A 581 17.67 -9.92 2.24
C THR A 581 16.56 -10.15 3.29
N MET A 582 15.78 -11.23 3.16
CA MET A 582 14.73 -11.59 4.11
C MET A 582 15.20 -12.31 5.37
N ARG A 583 16.36 -12.98 5.33
CA ARG A 583 16.94 -13.59 6.54
C ARG A 583 17.44 -12.57 7.56
N LEU A 584 17.51 -11.32 7.18
CA LEU A 584 17.95 -10.20 7.98
C LEU A 584 16.73 -9.52 8.64
N ASP A 585 15.98 -10.31 9.43
CA ASP A 585 14.87 -9.82 10.25
C ASP A 585 15.43 -8.89 11.36
N PRO A 586 15.01 -7.62 11.43
CA PRO A 586 15.46 -6.71 12.49
C PRO A 586 14.98 -7.12 13.88
N GLY A 587 14.14 -8.17 14.02
CA GLY A 587 13.66 -8.67 15.29
C GLY A 587 14.64 -9.58 16.06
N HIS A 588 15.79 -9.99 15.50
CA HIS A 588 16.73 -10.91 16.14
C HIS A 588 18.18 -10.52 15.84
N GLY A 589 18.64 -9.44 16.36
CA GLY A 589 20.05 -9.08 16.37
C GLY A 589 20.22 -7.63 16.81
N ASP A 590 21.15 -7.37 17.70
CA ASP A 590 21.61 -6.07 18.14
C ASP A 590 22.02 -5.17 16.94
N ALA A 591 21.06 -4.66 16.18
CA ALA A 591 21.28 -3.53 15.29
C ALA A 591 21.13 -2.28 16.14
N PRO A 592 22.18 -1.50 16.38
CA PRO A 592 21.99 -0.18 16.97
C PRO A 592 21.08 0.60 16.03
N ALA A 593 20.06 1.25 16.62
CA ALA A 593 19.20 2.19 15.94
C ALA A 593 20.02 3.11 15.01
N PRO A 594 19.53 3.46 13.81
CA PRO A 594 20.21 4.41 12.94
C PRO A 594 20.52 5.66 13.76
N ALA A 595 21.78 6.09 13.71
CA ALA A 595 22.20 7.31 14.38
C ALA A 595 21.28 8.43 13.92
N ALA A 596 20.54 8.97 14.85
CA ALA A 596 19.52 10.00 14.64
C ALA A 596 20.04 11.05 13.66
N ALA A 597 19.32 11.22 12.55
CA ALA A 597 19.47 12.41 11.74
C ALA A 597 19.37 13.60 12.71
N ARG A 598 20.40 14.46 12.72
CA ARG A 598 20.39 15.68 13.53
C ARG A 598 19.10 16.41 13.24
N ALA A 599 18.23 16.42 14.23
CA ALA A 599 16.96 17.11 14.16
C ALA A 599 17.21 18.56 13.76
N ALA A 600 16.46 19.04 12.78
CA ALA A 600 16.32 20.46 12.54
C ALA A 600 15.89 21.13 13.86
N PRO A 601 16.29 22.38 14.12
CA PRO A 601 15.99 23.06 15.36
C PRO A 601 14.48 23.04 15.61
N VAL A 602 14.10 22.53 16.78
CA VAL A 602 12.71 22.45 17.24
C VAL A 602 12.14 23.86 17.28
N PRO A 603 11.03 24.16 16.58
CA PRO A 603 10.37 25.46 16.68
C PRO A 603 9.87 25.72 18.10
N ALA A 604 9.72 26.99 18.47
CA ALA A 604 9.32 27.44 19.79
C ALA A 604 8.14 26.66 20.39
N ARG A 605 8.20 26.42 21.71
CA ARG A 605 7.20 25.70 22.49
C ARG A 605 5.79 26.27 22.23
N GLU A 606 4.89 25.43 21.73
CA GLU A 606 3.48 25.74 21.54
C GLU A 606 2.66 25.17 22.70
N ALA A 607 1.83 25.98 23.33
CA ALA A 607 0.85 25.51 24.30
C ALA A 607 -0.40 25.02 23.55
N LEU A 608 -0.61 23.70 23.51
CA LEU A 608 -1.83 23.13 22.95
C LEU A 608 -3.01 23.32 23.92
N PRO A 609 -4.23 23.63 23.41
CA PRO A 609 -5.44 23.56 24.21
C PRO A 609 -5.63 22.15 24.79
N ARG A 610 -6.26 22.03 25.97
CA ARG A 610 -6.40 20.74 26.67
C ARG A 610 -7.01 19.64 25.79
N ALA A 611 -8.06 19.95 25.05
CA ALA A 611 -8.71 18.96 24.18
C ALA A 611 -7.80 18.45 23.05
N GLU A 612 -7.02 19.37 22.44
CA GLU A 612 -6.04 19.03 21.39
C GLU A 612 -4.86 18.24 21.96
N PHE A 613 -4.42 18.58 23.17
CA PHE A 613 -3.38 17.84 23.89
C PHE A 613 -3.82 16.39 24.18
N ASP A 614 -5.03 16.21 24.73
CA ASP A 614 -5.58 14.89 25.02
C ASP A 614 -5.75 14.05 23.74
N ALA A 615 -6.16 14.68 22.63
CA ALA A 615 -6.24 14.04 21.33
C ALA A 615 -4.86 13.63 20.78
N ALA A 616 -3.85 14.51 20.95
CA ALA A 616 -2.47 14.23 20.55
C ALA A 616 -1.84 13.09 21.36
N VAL A 617 -2.08 13.03 22.68
CA VAL A 617 -1.62 11.92 23.55
C VAL A 617 -2.22 10.59 23.09
N ARG A 618 -3.54 10.54 22.84
CA ARG A 618 -4.21 9.32 22.35
C ARG A 618 -3.73 8.93 20.95
N SER A 619 -3.43 9.89 20.09
CA SER A 619 -2.85 9.65 18.78
C SER A 619 -1.43 9.09 18.88
N ALA A 620 -0.59 9.67 19.73
CA ALA A 620 0.77 9.21 19.97
C ALA A 620 0.81 7.77 20.52
N LEU A 621 -0.07 7.44 21.49
CA LEU A 621 -0.18 6.06 22.02
C LEU A 621 -0.60 5.07 20.92
N ARG A 622 -1.55 5.42 20.06
CA ARG A 622 -1.93 4.59 18.89
C ARG A 622 -0.80 4.41 17.88
N SER A 623 0.07 5.39 17.81
CA SER A 623 1.23 5.39 16.92
C SER A 623 2.50 4.89 17.60
N TRP A 624 2.41 4.22 18.76
CA TRP A 624 3.55 3.78 19.56
C TRP A 624 4.62 3.02 18.78
N HIS A 625 4.19 2.11 17.91
CA HIS A 625 5.07 1.30 17.05
C HIS A 625 5.45 1.98 15.74
N ARG A 626 5.07 3.26 15.54
CA ARG A 626 5.28 4.00 14.29
C ARG A 626 6.11 5.27 14.58
N PRO A 627 7.45 5.18 14.52
CA PRO A 627 8.35 6.30 14.83
C PRO A 627 8.05 7.57 14.02
N ASP A 628 7.69 7.42 12.74
CA ASP A 628 7.42 8.55 11.85
C ASP A 628 6.13 9.30 12.24
N ALA A 629 5.09 8.54 12.62
CA ALA A 629 3.86 9.14 13.11
C ALA A 629 4.08 9.85 14.46
N LEU A 630 4.97 9.33 15.29
CA LEU A 630 5.42 9.99 16.51
C LEU A 630 6.26 11.23 16.21
N ALA A 631 7.13 11.19 15.20
CA ALA A 631 7.93 12.34 14.74
C ALA A 631 7.06 13.50 14.22
N ALA A 632 5.86 13.20 13.72
CA ALA A 632 4.87 14.19 13.30
C ALA A 632 3.96 14.67 14.46
N SER A 633 4.13 14.12 15.68
CA SER A 633 3.24 14.43 16.81
C SER A 633 3.36 15.89 17.25
N PRO A 634 2.24 16.61 17.44
CA PRO A 634 2.25 17.94 18.03
C PRO A 634 2.88 18.00 19.43
N LEU A 635 2.91 16.86 20.15
CA LEU A 635 3.49 16.76 21.49
C LEU A 635 4.98 17.06 21.52
N LEU A 636 5.71 16.87 20.42
CA LEU A 636 7.13 17.20 20.31
C LEU A 636 7.39 18.72 20.43
N ARG A 637 6.38 19.52 20.10
CA ARG A 637 6.45 20.99 20.20
C ARG A 637 5.97 21.52 21.54
N THR A 638 5.45 20.65 22.40
CA THR A 638 5.06 20.97 23.78
C THR A 638 6.25 20.89 24.74
N GLY A 639 6.05 21.23 26.00
CA GLY A 639 7.08 21.09 27.05
C GLY A 639 7.37 19.64 27.49
N LEU A 640 6.69 18.64 26.94
CA LEU A 640 6.84 17.23 27.32
C LEU A 640 8.20 16.64 26.97
N VAL A 641 8.80 17.11 25.88
CA VAL A 641 10.11 16.68 25.40
C VAL A 641 11.09 17.84 25.58
N ALA A 642 12.27 17.54 26.11
CA ALA A 642 13.33 18.55 26.26
C ALA A 642 13.79 19.01 24.88
N ALA A 643 14.02 20.32 24.72
CA ALA A 643 14.43 20.93 23.45
C ALA A 643 15.80 20.43 22.95
N ASP A 644 16.64 19.94 23.85
CA ASP A 644 17.98 19.39 23.65
C ASP A 644 18.02 17.85 23.65
N ALA A 645 16.86 17.18 23.60
CA ALA A 645 16.80 15.72 23.55
C ALA A 645 17.53 15.20 22.30
N ALA A 646 18.43 14.24 22.49
CA ALA A 646 19.21 13.64 21.42
C ALA A 646 18.31 12.91 20.39
N ASP A 647 17.23 12.28 20.86
CA ASP A 647 16.16 11.71 20.07
C ASP A 647 14.81 12.16 20.64
N PRO A 648 14.16 13.14 20.00
CA PRO A 648 12.86 13.63 20.45
C PRO A 648 11.74 12.60 20.43
N VAL A 649 11.78 11.63 19.49
CA VAL A 649 10.77 10.57 19.36
C VAL A 649 10.91 9.59 20.51
N GLU A 650 12.13 9.18 20.83
CA GLU A 650 12.39 8.28 21.96
C GLU A 650 12.08 8.96 23.28
N ALA A 651 12.44 10.24 23.43
CA ALA A 651 12.07 11.02 24.61
C ALA A 651 10.54 11.16 24.78
N LEU A 652 9.78 11.25 23.69
CA LEU A 652 8.32 11.23 23.72
C LEU A 652 7.79 9.84 24.14
N ARG A 653 8.38 8.76 23.63
CA ARG A 653 8.04 7.39 24.04
C ARG A 653 8.31 7.21 25.54
N ASP A 654 9.47 7.60 26.02
CA ASP A 654 9.81 7.52 27.45
C ASP A 654 8.80 8.28 28.30
N ALA A 655 8.41 9.49 27.90
CA ALA A 655 7.41 10.28 28.58
C ALA A 655 6.04 9.59 28.65
N LEU A 656 5.60 8.99 27.54
CA LEU A 656 4.34 8.23 27.46
C LEU A 656 4.40 6.95 28.29
N ALA A 657 5.50 6.19 28.22
CA ALA A 657 5.72 4.98 28.98
C ALA A 657 5.79 5.24 30.49
N GLU A 658 6.50 6.31 30.89
CA GLU A 658 6.58 6.74 32.30
C GLU A 658 5.22 7.13 32.84
N ALA A 659 4.43 7.90 32.07
CA ALA A 659 3.06 8.27 32.49
C ALA A 659 2.16 7.05 32.64
N ALA A 660 2.24 6.08 31.70
CA ALA A 660 1.52 4.82 31.81
C ALA A 660 2.00 3.99 33.01
N GLY A 661 3.30 3.95 33.28
CA GLY A 661 3.88 3.28 34.45
C GLY A 661 3.40 3.86 35.80
N LYS A 662 3.20 5.18 35.85
CA LYS A 662 2.66 5.88 37.04
C LYS A 662 1.22 5.49 37.37
N LEU A 663 0.47 4.94 36.42
CA LEU A 663 -0.87 4.39 36.71
C LEU A 663 -0.84 3.36 37.81
N ARG A 664 0.23 2.57 37.96
CA ARG A 664 0.36 1.50 38.98
C ARG A 664 0.23 2.01 40.42
N ALA A 665 0.51 3.29 40.63
CA ALA A 665 0.39 3.90 41.95
C ALA A 665 -1.07 4.19 42.36
N ASP A 666 -2.02 4.17 41.44
CA ASP A 666 -3.44 4.42 41.73
C ASP A 666 -4.15 3.18 42.28
N ARG A 667 -5.30 3.36 42.97
CA ARG A 667 -6.04 2.28 43.67
C ARG A 667 -6.47 1.08 42.82
N LEU A 668 -6.63 1.26 41.49
CA LEU A 668 -6.88 0.20 40.52
C LEU A 668 -5.77 0.16 39.46
N GLY A 669 -4.65 0.77 39.78
CA GLY A 669 -3.61 1.18 38.85
C GLY A 669 -3.01 0.07 38.02
N GLU A 670 -2.79 -1.11 38.63
CA GLU A 670 -2.24 -2.25 37.88
C GLU A 670 -3.17 -2.69 36.74
N LYS A 671 -4.51 -2.73 36.97
CA LYS A 671 -5.49 -3.10 35.93
C LYS A 671 -5.60 -2.05 34.84
N LEU A 672 -5.48 -0.75 35.19
CA LEU A 672 -5.46 0.35 34.23
C LEU A 672 -4.18 0.32 33.41
N HIS A 673 -3.05 0.10 34.04
CA HIS A 673 -1.75 -0.04 33.38
C HIS A 673 -1.75 -1.21 32.41
N GLN A 674 -2.20 -2.40 32.84
CA GLN A 674 -2.28 -3.60 32.00
C GLN A 674 -3.16 -3.38 30.76
N ALA A 675 -4.31 -2.69 30.93
CA ALA A 675 -5.18 -2.38 29.79
C ALA A 675 -4.51 -1.44 28.77
N VAL A 676 -3.80 -0.41 29.25
CA VAL A 676 -3.06 0.54 28.38
C VAL A 676 -1.86 -0.16 27.73
N ALA A 677 -1.07 -0.90 28.50
CA ALA A 677 0.12 -1.60 28.00
C ALA A 677 -0.24 -2.63 26.95
N MET A 678 -1.24 -3.46 27.20
CA MET A 678 -1.71 -4.48 26.27
C MET A 678 -2.22 -3.88 24.96
N THR A 679 -2.94 -2.73 25.03
CA THR A 679 -3.48 -2.09 23.83
C THR A 679 -2.41 -1.41 22.98
N PHE A 680 -1.46 -0.69 23.62
CA PHE A 680 -0.59 0.23 22.87
C PHE A 680 0.87 -0.19 22.84
N PHE A 681 1.40 -0.79 23.92
CA PHE A 681 2.82 -1.14 24.01
C PHE A 681 3.07 -2.59 23.54
N GLU A 682 2.18 -3.51 23.89
CA GLU A 682 2.26 -4.90 23.47
C GLU A 682 1.55 -5.15 22.12
N GLY A 683 0.79 -4.17 21.63
CA GLY A 683 0.25 -4.16 20.27
C GLY A 683 -0.83 -5.21 20.03
N ALA A 684 -1.71 -5.46 21.00
CA ALA A 684 -2.83 -6.37 20.79
C ALA A 684 -3.69 -5.88 19.59
N PRO A 685 -4.03 -6.75 18.63
CA PRO A 685 -4.69 -6.38 17.39
C PRO A 685 -6.12 -5.88 17.59
N THR A 686 -6.82 -6.38 18.62
CA THR A 686 -8.16 -5.91 19.01
C THR A 686 -8.26 -5.78 20.53
N GLN A 687 -9.23 -4.98 21.00
CA GLN A 687 -9.47 -4.82 22.42
C GLN A 687 -10.06 -6.11 23.05
N GLU A 688 -10.74 -6.92 22.26
CA GLU A 688 -11.25 -8.24 22.67
C GLU A 688 -10.10 -9.21 22.93
N ALA A 689 -9.14 -9.30 22.01
CA ALA A 689 -7.95 -10.13 22.18
C ALA A 689 -7.14 -9.68 23.39
N ALA A 690 -7.05 -8.37 23.65
CA ALA A 690 -6.43 -7.82 24.84
C ALA A 690 -7.19 -8.20 26.12
N ALA A 691 -8.53 -8.13 26.11
CA ALA A 691 -9.38 -8.51 27.24
C ALA A 691 -9.27 -10.01 27.54
N GLU A 692 -9.31 -10.84 26.52
CA GLU A 692 -9.16 -12.30 26.62
C GLU A 692 -7.80 -12.67 27.24
N ARG A 693 -6.72 -12.05 26.74
CA ARG A 693 -5.36 -12.31 27.26
C ARG A 693 -5.20 -11.89 28.72
N LEU A 694 -5.90 -10.85 29.16
CA LEU A 694 -5.93 -10.42 30.57
C LEU A 694 -6.95 -11.18 31.40
N GLY A 695 -7.74 -12.07 30.81
CA GLY A 695 -8.74 -12.87 31.53
C GLY A 695 -9.88 -12.04 32.14
N VAL A 696 -10.25 -10.91 31.48
CA VAL A 696 -11.29 -10.01 32.00
C VAL A 696 -12.42 -9.85 30.97
N PRO A 697 -13.68 -9.67 31.42
CA PRO A 697 -14.79 -9.37 30.49
C PRO A 697 -14.50 -8.10 29.67
N PHE A 698 -14.86 -8.12 28.39
CA PHE A 698 -14.59 -7.02 27.44
C PHE A 698 -15.09 -5.64 27.92
N SER A 699 -16.32 -5.58 28.48
CA SER A 699 -16.87 -4.35 29.06
C SER A 699 -16.02 -3.81 30.21
N THR A 700 -15.47 -4.69 31.05
CA THR A 700 -14.56 -4.34 32.15
C THR A 700 -13.23 -3.83 31.60
N TYR A 701 -12.68 -4.50 30.57
CA TYR A 701 -11.48 -4.09 29.90
C TYR A 701 -11.61 -2.67 29.30
N ARG A 702 -12.67 -2.41 28.53
CA ARG A 702 -12.94 -1.07 27.95
C ARG A 702 -13.02 0.01 29.02
N ARG A 703 -13.69 -0.26 30.13
CA ARG A 703 -13.76 0.69 31.26
C ARG A 703 -12.38 0.97 31.86
N HIS A 704 -11.53 -0.06 32.00
CA HIS A 704 -10.17 0.10 32.49
C HIS A 704 -9.33 0.91 31.49
N LEU A 705 -9.41 0.59 30.20
CA LEU A 705 -8.68 1.30 29.14
C LEU A 705 -9.08 2.77 29.05
N THR A 706 -10.37 3.08 29.01
CA THR A 706 -10.87 4.47 28.95
C THR A 706 -10.39 5.27 30.17
N ARG A 707 -10.48 4.68 31.36
CA ARG A 707 -10.04 5.33 32.61
C ARG A 707 -8.52 5.47 32.64
N GLY A 708 -7.78 4.46 32.19
CA GLY A 708 -6.32 4.51 32.08
C GLY A 708 -5.85 5.60 31.13
N LEU A 709 -6.44 5.72 29.94
CA LEU A 709 -6.14 6.77 28.97
C LEU A 709 -6.42 8.18 29.53
N ALA A 710 -7.57 8.37 30.15
CA ALA A 710 -7.89 9.68 30.76
C ALA A 710 -6.84 10.05 31.81
N ARG A 711 -6.40 9.10 32.61
CA ARG A 711 -5.39 9.32 33.65
C ARG A 711 -3.98 9.58 33.08
N VAL A 712 -3.59 8.89 32.01
CA VAL A 712 -2.33 9.16 31.28
C VAL A 712 -2.32 10.60 30.73
N CYS A 713 -3.42 11.02 30.08
CA CYS A 713 -3.55 12.41 29.60
C CYS A 713 -3.42 13.43 30.74
N GLU A 714 -4.02 13.15 31.90
CA GLU A 714 -3.92 14.01 33.09
C GLU A 714 -2.49 14.10 33.63
N LEU A 715 -1.82 12.94 33.77
CA LEU A 715 -0.43 12.88 34.24
C LEU A 715 0.55 13.62 33.34
N LEU A 716 0.34 13.55 32.04
CA LEU A 716 1.16 14.25 31.05
C LEU A 716 0.86 15.75 30.99
N TRP A 717 -0.39 16.15 31.24
CA TRP A 717 -0.78 17.57 31.26
C TRP A 717 -0.17 18.33 32.43
N HIS A 718 0.06 17.67 33.54
CA HIS A 718 0.64 18.25 34.76
C HIS A 718 2.17 18.04 34.86
N ARG A 719 2.80 17.55 33.80
CA ARG A 719 4.26 17.42 33.70
C ARG A 719 4.86 18.70 33.08
#